data_9071120df5993457a5dbab5788556475
#
_entry.id   9071120df5993457a5dbab5788556475
#
_cell.length_a   1.000
_cell.length_b   1.000
_cell.length_c   1.000
_cell.angle_alpha   90.00
_cell.angle_beta   90.00
_cell.angle_gamma   90.00
#
_symmetry.space_group_name_H-M   'P 1'
#
loop_
_entity.id
_entity.type
_entity.pdbx_description
1 polymer ?
#
loop_
_entity_poly.entity_id
_entity_poly.type
_entity_poly.pdbx_seq_one_letter_code
_entity_poly.pdbx_strand_id
1 'polypeptide(L)'
;MSTAGRQTRTSTRLLIAVLAVVAVLAAAGLAWRQLAFDPARDLPAWNELDMRWGTYLPERQWGTPREAIGGDGWGLDYITAIRRDYVTGEDGIAGLTTRDGAFNLGWAVWDEKGVRVIERLFGWSNPAGPNGEAIVDRRTFGANTPTSSYTSYELEYPNQDSRFRITFESARVDDRSGVLRATARHAGTESAPLDVLLKGWFHDPTLRVELIDRGLLLRGAASTVAVVGTGPTTWTVVTDDKRALDRDLRAGDLAGADPGHIGFLGYRLELAGGPGTIRFAWAEDADPTTAESRAGDLLPRADAIFGFRRSEADGLFRGAVTDHQAVYRQALMSLLWGQALYTWDGTSSYDPAWAGKVHANDVLIMPDKWEFPWLATWDTGFQAVAASLVDPQLGADQLRFLFSDRWQQPDGHLPCAEWVMATECPPIFGWAARRVAAAGAGDEFLREVYPGLQRLYDYWWATNADYDLFSGGFMGMDNLPRGGDGRAQADASAWMAFFARDLEAIATELGDTVSADRYGFDIERISSVVNAYLWDEEAGFYFDIDADGDGFIPTKSYSGLIPLIAGIVPPEREARVLKALRDPAQLWSEHGIRSTSAFSVIYEPGYARQGGVNSNWRGPIWIPINYLLVDALEELDPDLARDIRVRVVATVEADWTATGHFHEYFDGDTGVGLGADQQTGWTALVANLIADGWPAR
;
A
#
# COMPACT_ATOMS: atom_id res chain seq x y z
N MET A 1 -65.30 13.44 52.18
CA MET A 1 -64.42 13.62 50.99
C MET A 1 -63.03 13.91 51.48
N SER A 2 -62.11 12.95 51.57
CA SER A 2 -60.63 13.11 51.72
C SER A 2 -59.92 11.84 52.13
N THR A 3 -60.07 10.76 51.37
CA THR A 3 -59.19 9.57 51.54
C THR A 3 -58.62 9.05 50.23
N ALA A 4 -59.15 9.42 49.07
CA ALA A 4 -58.66 8.96 47.74
C ALA A 4 -57.42 9.71 47.23
N GLY A 5 -57.15 10.93 47.67
CA GLY A 5 -56.02 11.74 47.19
C GLY A 5 -54.64 11.43 47.84
N ARG A 6 -54.65 10.68 48.97
CA ARG A 6 -53.37 10.30 49.62
C ARG A 6 -52.79 9.00 49.11
N GLN A 7 -53.63 8.05 48.68
CA GLN A 7 -53.12 6.76 48.17
C GLN A 7 -52.45 6.88 46.80
N THR A 8 -52.92 7.72 45.88
CA THR A 8 -52.32 7.95 44.56
C THR A 8 -50.95 8.65 44.61
N ARG A 9 -50.77 9.59 45.58
CA ARG A 9 -49.43 10.25 45.72
C ARG A 9 -48.38 9.35 46.35
N THR A 10 -48.77 8.38 47.16
CA THR A 10 -47.83 7.42 47.77
C THR A 10 -47.39 6.38 46.77
N SER A 11 -48.26 5.86 45.91
CA SER A 11 -47.92 4.92 44.85
C SER A 11 -47.04 5.53 43.75
N THR A 12 -47.29 6.79 43.37
CA THR A 12 -46.43 7.50 42.37
C THR A 12 -45.04 7.79 42.94
N ARG A 13 -44.92 8.14 44.22
CA ARG A 13 -43.63 8.34 44.86
C ARG A 13 -42.85 7.04 45.03
N LEU A 14 -43.52 5.93 45.31
CA LEU A 14 -42.92 4.60 45.38
C LEU A 14 -42.41 4.13 43.98
N LEU A 15 -43.21 4.39 42.95
CA LEU A 15 -42.82 4.06 41.55
C LEU A 15 -41.62 4.89 41.11
N ILE A 16 -41.57 6.18 41.41
CA ILE A 16 -40.44 7.05 41.11
C ILE A 16 -39.17 6.61 41.87
N ALA A 17 -39.34 6.24 43.15
CA ALA A 17 -38.23 5.74 43.96
C ALA A 17 -37.69 4.39 43.42
N VAL A 18 -38.55 3.48 43.00
CA VAL A 18 -38.17 2.21 42.39
C VAL A 18 -37.47 2.43 41.05
N LEU A 19 -37.99 3.31 40.19
CA LEU A 19 -37.34 3.67 38.92
C LEU A 19 -35.98 4.34 39.14
N ALA A 20 -35.84 5.20 40.14
CA ALA A 20 -34.58 5.81 40.51
C ALA A 20 -33.54 4.79 40.99
N VAL A 21 -33.97 3.82 41.83
CA VAL A 21 -33.11 2.72 42.29
C VAL A 21 -32.68 1.81 41.11
N VAL A 22 -33.62 1.48 40.23
CA VAL A 22 -33.31 0.70 39.03
C VAL A 22 -32.36 1.45 38.12
N ALA A 23 -32.52 2.76 37.92
CA ALA A 23 -31.61 3.58 37.14
C ALA A 23 -30.23 3.67 37.79
N VAL A 24 -30.13 3.81 39.09
CA VAL A 24 -28.86 3.81 39.84
C VAL A 24 -28.19 2.43 39.78
N LEU A 25 -28.94 1.34 39.91
CA LEU A 25 -28.39 -0.02 39.78
C LEU A 25 -27.95 -0.33 38.34
N ALA A 26 -28.70 0.14 37.35
CA ALA A 26 -28.32 0.04 35.96
C ALA A 26 -27.04 0.86 35.65
N ALA A 27 -26.97 2.10 36.15
CA ALA A 27 -25.78 2.94 36.02
C ALA A 27 -24.55 2.37 36.76
N ALA A 28 -24.76 1.83 37.97
CA ALA A 28 -23.73 1.13 38.73
C ALA A 28 -23.28 -0.16 38.05
N GLY A 29 -24.19 -0.91 37.45
CA GLY A 29 -23.88 -2.10 36.67
C GLY A 29 -23.11 -1.81 35.38
N LEU A 30 -23.46 -0.73 34.67
CA LEU A 30 -22.70 -0.23 33.53
C LEU A 30 -21.32 0.27 33.94
N ALA A 31 -21.22 1.06 35.02
CA ALA A 31 -19.94 1.52 35.54
C ALA A 31 -19.06 0.36 36.03
N TRP A 32 -19.63 -0.66 36.65
CA TRP A 32 -18.92 -1.86 37.09
C TRP A 32 -18.45 -2.70 35.93
N ARG A 33 -19.20 -2.83 34.83
CA ARG A 33 -18.77 -3.50 33.60
C ARG A 33 -17.64 -2.73 32.89
N GLN A 34 -17.68 -1.40 32.93
CA GLN A 34 -16.58 -0.56 32.41
C GLN A 34 -15.32 -0.63 33.29
N LEU A 35 -15.47 -0.68 34.62
CA LEU A 35 -14.36 -0.82 35.57
C LEU A 35 -13.75 -2.24 35.59
N ALA A 36 -14.48 -3.26 35.13
CA ALA A 36 -14.01 -4.63 35.07
C ALA A 36 -13.22 -4.95 33.78
N PHE A 37 -13.42 -4.19 32.69
CA PHE A 37 -12.71 -4.36 31.44
C PHE A 37 -11.39 -3.59 31.46
N ASP A 38 -10.30 -4.32 31.37
CA ASP A 38 -8.94 -3.79 31.24
C ASP A 38 -8.36 -4.27 29.89
N PRO A 39 -8.24 -3.38 28.87
CA PRO A 39 -7.76 -3.78 27.56
C PRO A 39 -6.39 -4.47 27.60
N ALA A 40 -5.49 -4.04 28.48
CA ALA A 40 -4.14 -4.60 28.57
C ALA A 40 -4.12 -6.06 29.11
N ARG A 41 -5.19 -6.45 29.82
CA ARG A 41 -5.37 -7.82 30.33
C ARG A 41 -6.28 -8.65 29.44
N ASP A 42 -7.33 -8.01 28.88
CA ASP A 42 -8.48 -8.70 28.28
C ASP A 42 -8.38 -8.82 26.76
N LEU A 43 -7.41 -8.12 26.13
CA LEU A 43 -7.16 -8.20 24.68
C LEU A 43 -5.82 -8.93 24.42
N PRO A 44 -5.77 -9.78 23.38
CA PRO A 44 -4.50 -10.34 22.89
C PRO A 44 -3.59 -9.22 22.42
N ALA A 45 -2.28 -9.40 22.45
CA ALA A 45 -1.33 -8.47 21.85
C ALA A 45 -1.52 -8.44 20.33
N TRP A 46 -1.14 -7.34 19.66
CA TRP A 46 -1.34 -7.18 18.23
C TRP A 46 -0.69 -8.30 17.38
N ASN A 47 0.45 -8.81 17.83
CA ASN A 47 1.20 -9.88 17.16
C ASN A 47 0.66 -11.30 17.44
N GLU A 48 -0.34 -11.43 18.30
CA GLU A 48 -1.09 -12.67 18.55
C GLU A 48 -2.35 -12.76 17.66
N LEU A 49 -2.73 -11.65 17.00
CA LEU A 49 -3.87 -11.60 16.10
C LEU A 49 -3.49 -12.23 14.75
N ASP A 50 -4.40 -13.07 14.22
CA ASP A 50 -4.25 -13.56 12.86
C ASP A 50 -4.51 -12.45 11.81
N MET A 51 -4.22 -12.74 10.55
CA MET A 51 -4.46 -11.84 9.42
C MET A 51 -5.84 -12.06 8.77
N ARG A 52 -6.81 -12.63 9.48
CA ARG A 52 -8.15 -12.91 8.94
C ARG A 52 -8.87 -11.64 8.53
N TRP A 53 -8.87 -10.63 9.37
CA TRP A 53 -9.47 -9.33 9.12
C TRP A 53 -8.41 -8.23 9.05
N GLY A 54 -8.56 -7.31 8.11
CA GLY A 54 -7.67 -6.15 8.01
C GLY A 54 -8.18 -5.12 7.01
N THR A 55 -7.45 -4.03 6.88
CA THR A 55 -7.71 -2.97 5.91
C THR A 55 -7.20 -3.36 4.52
N TYR A 56 -7.61 -4.52 4.03
CA TYR A 56 -7.13 -5.09 2.78
C TYR A 56 -7.96 -4.66 1.57
N LEU A 57 -9.08 -3.97 1.79
CA LEU A 57 -9.89 -3.45 0.69
C LEU A 57 -9.13 -2.29 0.01
N PRO A 58 -8.88 -2.36 -1.31
CA PRO A 58 -8.40 -1.22 -2.06
C PRO A 58 -9.43 -0.10 -1.98
N GLU A 59 -8.98 1.11 -1.73
CA GLU A 59 -9.86 2.30 -1.68
C GLU A 59 -10.31 2.74 -3.08
N ARG A 60 -9.67 2.18 -4.07
CA ARG A 60 -9.94 2.35 -5.46
C ARG A 60 -9.86 1.00 -6.16
N GLN A 61 -10.91 0.62 -6.78
CA GLN A 61 -10.93 -0.58 -7.59
C GLN A 61 -10.55 -0.20 -9.03
N TRP A 62 -9.28 -0.38 -9.34
CA TRP A 62 -8.79 -0.29 -10.70
C TRP A 62 -8.38 -1.68 -11.15
N GLY A 63 -9.11 -2.22 -12.07
CA GLY A 63 -8.79 -3.49 -12.66
C GLY A 63 -7.52 -3.41 -13.44
N THR A 64 -7.46 -2.50 -14.31
CA THR A 64 -6.42 -2.53 -15.30
C THR A 64 -5.57 -1.30 -15.20
N PRO A 65 -4.26 -1.47 -15.16
CA PRO A 65 -3.33 -0.40 -15.13
C PRO A 65 -3.49 0.49 -16.35
N ARG A 66 -3.28 1.75 -16.11
CA ARG A 66 -3.37 2.80 -17.11
C ARG A 66 -2.49 2.55 -18.32
N GLU A 67 -1.27 2.08 -18.05
CA GLU A 67 -0.23 1.82 -19.02
C GLU A 67 -0.61 0.77 -20.05
N ALA A 68 -1.43 -0.19 -19.64
CA ALA A 68 -1.81 -1.30 -20.50
C ALA A 68 -2.90 -0.95 -21.52
N ILE A 69 -3.59 0.17 -21.37
CA ILE A 69 -4.69 0.57 -22.27
C ILE A 69 -4.17 1.32 -23.50
N GLY A 70 -2.92 1.69 -23.51
CA GLY A 70 -2.33 2.55 -24.53
C GLY A 70 -2.71 4.02 -24.33
N GLY A 71 -1.84 4.93 -24.73
CA GLY A 71 -1.98 6.35 -24.45
C GLY A 71 -1.39 6.71 -23.10
N ASP A 72 -1.74 7.88 -22.59
CA ASP A 72 -1.17 8.43 -21.37
C ASP A 72 -1.77 7.85 -20.08
N GLY A 73 -2.57 6.80 -20.18
CA GLY A 73 -3.21 6.15 -19.03
C GLY A 73 -4.05 7.07 -18.13
N TRP A 74 -3.92 8.37 -18.32
CA TRP A 74 -4.61 9.44 -17.59
C TRP A 74 -5.74 10.05 -18.39
N GLY A 75 -5.96 9.59 -19.63
CA GLY A 75 -6.96 10.07 -20.53
C GLY A 75 -8.37 9.50 -20.29
N LEU A 76 -9.35 10.11 -20.94
CA LEU A 76 -10.78 9.76 -20.81
C LEU A 76 -11.13 8.36 -21.32
N ASP A 77 -10.37 7.81 -22.25
CA ASP A 77 -10.60 6.46 -22.80
C ASP A 77 -10.36 5.35 -21.79
N TYR A 78 -9.54 5.63 -20.81
CA TYR A 78 -9.25 4.78 -19.68
C TYR A 78 -10.51 4.43 -18.85
N ILE A 79 -11.46 5.36 -18.70
CA ILE A 79 -12.73 5.14 -17.97
C ILE A 79 -13.49 3.95 -18.49
N THR A 80 -13.52 3.78 -19.81
CA THR A 80 -14.34 2.76 -20.45
C THR A 80 -13.75 1.37 -20.24
N ALA A 81 -12.43 1.26 -20.15
CA ALA A 81 -11.74 -0.01 -19.93
C ALA A 81 -11.81 -0.44 -18.46
N ILE A 82 -11.59 0.47 -17.49
CA ILE A 82 -11.67 0.18 -16.06
C ILE A 82 -13.04 -0.37 -15.65
N ARG A 83 -14.10 0.15 -16.24
CA ARG A 83 -15.47 -0.28 -15.90
C ARG A 83 -15.79 -1.74 -16.22
N ARG A 84 -14.89 -2.45 -16.89
CA ARG A 84 -15.13 -3.86 -17.24
C ARG A 84 -14.75 -4.81 -16.15
N ASP A 85 -13.72 -4.49 -15.37
CA ASP A 85 -13.05 -5.46 -14.51
C ASP A 85 -13.38 -5.26 -13.03
N TYR A 86 -13.99 -4.12 -12.66
CA TYR A 86 -14.38 -3.85 -11.27
C TYR A 86 -15.86 -3.51 -11.14
N VAL A 87 -16.49 -4.16 -10.17
CA VAL A 87 -17.90 -3.96 -9.89
C VAL A 87 -18.10 -2.67 -9.11
N THR A 88 -18.80 -1.72 -9.71
CA THR A 88 -19.19 -0.48 -9.05
C THR A 88 -20.03 -0.78 -7.82
N GLY A 89 -19.64 -0.30 -6.66
CA GLY A 89 -20.35 -0.53 -5.42
C GLY A 89 -19.65 -1.47 -4.43
N GLU A 90 -18.49 -1.98 -4.81
CA GLU A 90 -17.67 -2.83 -3.95
C GLU A 90 -16.57 -2.05 -3.23
N ASP A 91 -16.64 -0.71 -3.23
CA ASP A 91 -15.70 0.19 -2.58
C ASP A 91 -16.16 0.59 -1.18
N GLY A 92 -15.23 1.04 -0.37
CA GLY A 92 -15.50 1.65 0.93
C GLY A 92 -14.27 2.41 1.43
N ILE A 93 -14.48 3.64 1.88
CA ILE A 93 -13.42 4.45 2.48
C ILE A 93 -12.95 3.76 3.76
N ALA A 94 -11.64 3.69 3.99
CA ALA A 94 -11.04 2.99 5.13
C ALA A 94 -11.60 1.56 5.30
N GLY A 95 -11.69 0.84 4.19
CA GLY A 95 -12.36 -0.44 4.10
C GLY A 95 -11.67 -1.54 4.88
N LEU A 96 -12.47 -2.40 5.51
CA LEU A 96 -12.06 -3.55 6.28
C LEU A 96 -12.64 -4.79 5.61
N THR A 97 -11.81 -5.78 5.32
CA THR A 97 -12.27 -7.04 4.71
C THR A 97 -11.61 -8.24 5.36
N THR A 98 -12.25 -9.40 5.23
CA THR A 98 -11.59 -10.67 5.53
C THR A 98 -10.54 -10.99 4.46
N ARG A 99 -9.50 -11.75 4.83
CA ARG A 99 -8.41 -12.14 3.92
C ARG A 99 -8.90 -12.92 2.68
N ASP A 100 -10.04 -13.57 2.79
CA ASP A 100 -10.71 -14.30 1.69
C ASP A 100 -11.72 -13.44 0.93
N GLY A 101 -11.88 -12.16 1.29
CA GLY A 101 -12.86 -11.26 0.69
C GLY A 101 -14.32 -11.59 0.99
N ALA A 102 -14.58 -12.55 1.90
CA ALA A 102 -15.93 -13.05 2.16
C ALA A 102 -16.84 -11.99 2.80
N PHE A 103 -16.29 -11.13 3.65
CA PHE A 103 -17.03 -10.05 4.31
C PHE A 103 -16.33 -8.72 4.11
N ASN A 104 -17.10 -7.68 3.85
CA ASN A 104 -16.57 -6.33 3.63
C ASN A 104 -17.34 -5.29 4.44
N LEU A 105 -16.61 -4.38 5.07
CA LEU A 105 -17.12 -3.22 5.78
C LEU A 105 -16.36 -1.99 5.30
N GLY A 106 -17.02 -0.86 5.15
CA GLY A 106 -16.34 0.38 4.75
C GLY A 106 -17.18 1.60 5.08
N TRP A 107 -16.56 2.75 4.99
CA TRP A 107 -17.22 4.02 5.18
C TRP A 107 -17.60 4.65 3.84
N ALA A 108 -18.59 5.53 3.89
CA ALA A 108 -18.97 6.37 2.79
C ALA A 108 -19.51 7.72 3.34
N VAL A 109 -19.64 8.70 2.47
CA VAL A 109 -20.21 10.00 2.77
C VAL A 109 -21.34 10.26 1.79
N TRP A 110 -22.48 10.76 2.27
CA TRP A 110 -23.55 11.20 1.41
C TRP A 110 -23.35 12.67 1.00
N ASP A 111 -23.21 12.91 -0.31
CA ASP A 111 -23.22 14.25 -0.87
C ASP A 111 -24.65 14.63 -1.26
N GLU A 112 -25.33 15.38 -0.38
CA GLU A 112 -26.72 15.80 -0.60
C GLU A 112 -26.88 16.70 -1.83
N LYS A 113 -25.87 17.50 -2.18
CA LYS A 113 -25.92 18.41 -3.34
C LYS A 113 -25.55 17.72 -4.66
N GLY A 114 -24.56 16.85 -4.65
CA GLY A 114 -24.20 15.99 -5.78
C GLY A 114 -25.15 14.82 -5.96
N VAL A 115 -26.02 14.60 -4.95
CA VAL A 115 -26.99 13.51 -4.90
C VAL A 115 -26.36 12.15 -5.18
N ARG A 116 -25.32 11.81 -4.45
CA ARG A 116 -24.55 10.57 -4.62
C ARG A 116 -23.89 10.09 -3.33
N VAL A 117 -23.66 8.79 -3.26
CA VAL A 117 -22.81 8.18 -2.25
C VAL A 117 -21.35 8.26 -2.71
N ILE A 118 -20.51 8.88 -1.89
CA ILE A 118 -19.06 8.90 -2.08
C ILE A 118 -18.48 7.79 -1.23
N GLU A 119 -18.01 6.74 -1.86
CA GLU A 119 -17.41 5.57 -1.23
C GLU A 119 -15.98 5.29 -1.70
N ARG A 120 -15.44 6.16 -2.57
CA ARG A 120 -14.08 6.10 -3.10
C ARG A 120 -13.35 7.37 -2.77
N LEU A 121 -12.06 7.24 -2.49
CA LEU A 121 -11.18 8.40 -2.30
C LEU A 121 -10.79 9.03 -3.63
N PHE A 122 -10.78 8.23 -4.70
CA PHE A 122 -10.46 8.68 -6.04
C PHE A 122 -11.52 8.28 -7.04
N GLY A 123 -11.96 9.23 -7.84
CA GLY A 123 -12.63 8.95 -9.08
C GLY A 123 -11.64 8.59 -10.17
N TRP A 124 -10.63 9.34 -10.27
CA TRP A 124 -9.50 9.29 -11.17
C TRP A 124 -8.39 10.02 -10.47
N SER A 125 -7.18 9.68 -10.77
CA SER A 125 -6.02 10.46 -10.39
C SER A 125 -6.06 11.89 -10.92
N ASN A 126 -6.93 12.16 -11.86
CA ASN A 126 -7.26 13.50 -12.29
C ASN A 126 -8.35 14.09 -11.38
N PRO A 127 -8.10 15.20 -10.65
CA PRO A 127 -9.09 15.87 -9.83
C PRO A 127 -10.34 16.32 -10.60
N ALA A 128 -10.28 16.35 -11.93
CA ALA A 128 -11.41 16.66 -12.81
C ALA A 128 -12.16 15.42 -13.32
N GLY A 129 -11.87 14.22 -12.79
CA GLY A 129 -12.49 12.98 -13.24
C GLY A 129 -14.01 13.00 -13.11
N PRO A 130 -14.73 12.33 -14.01
CA PRO A 130 -16.20 12.37 -14.08
C PRO A 130 -16.88 11.72 -12.89
N ASN A 131 -16.17 11.02 -12.04
CA ASN A 131 -16.68 10.53 -10.77
C ASN A 131 -16.53 11.56 -9.65
N GLY A 132 -15.85 12.69 -9.91
CA GLY A 132 -15.90 13.92 -9.15
C GLY A 132 -15.77 13.80 -7.65
N GLU A 133 -14.99 12.85 -7.17
CA GLU A 133 -14.68 12.73 -5.78
C GLU A 133 -13.61 13.77 -5.49
N ALA A 134 -14.06 14.97 -5.19
CA ALA A 134 -13.20 16.08 -4.87
C ALA A 134 -12.68 15.92 -3.43
N ILE A 135 -11.82 14.95 -3.19
CA ILE A 135 -11.07 14.86 -1.96
C ILE A 135 -9.80 15.68 -2.14
N VAL A 136 -9.70 16.75 -1.38
CA VAL A 136 -8.65 17.75 -1.53
C VAL A 136 -7.39 17.39 -0.75
N ASP A 137 -7.55 16.66 0.34
CA ASP A 137 -6.44 16.28 1.19
C ASP A 137 -6.70 14.94 1.86
N ARG A 138 -5.69 14.08 1.83
CA ARG A 138 -5.72 12.72 2.38
C ARG A 138 -4.47 12.54 3.20
N ARG A 139 -4.65 12.06 4.42
CA ARG A 139 -3.51 11.78 5.28
C ARG A 139 -3.73 10.52 6.08
N THR A 140 -2.74 9.66 6.07
CA THR A 140 -2.69 8.47 6.90
C THR A 140 -1.88 8.80 8.15
N PHE A 141 -2.55 9.04 9.28
CA PHE A 141 -1.88 9.46 10.50
C PHE A 141 -1.73 8.36 11.55
N GLY A 142 -2.43 7.28 11.40
CA GLY A 142 -2.40 6.18 12.34
C GLY A 142 -1.46 5.06 11.90
N ALA A 143 -1.07 4.21 12.83
CA ALA A 143 -0.37 2.99 12.49
C ALA A 143 -1.38 1.94 12.00
N ASN A 144 -1.04 1.30 10.90
CA ASN A 144 -1.64 0.05 10.49
C ASN A 144 -0.65 -1.04 10.87
N THR A 145 -0.93 -1.82 11.91
CA THR A 145 -0.05 -2.93 12.29
C THR A 145 -0.10 -4.02 11.21
N PRO A 146 0.89 -4.93 11.14
CA PRO A 146 0.87 -6.02 10.17
C PRO A 146 -0.42 -6.84 10.17
N THR A 147 -1.07 -6.99 11.33
CA THR A 147 -2.36 -7.66 11.47
C THR A 147 -3.55 -6.72 11.34
N SER A 148 -3.32 -5.47 10.97
CA SER A 148 -4.35 -4.41 10.94
C SER A 148 -5.10 -4.26 12.26
N SER A 149 -4.40 -4.43 13.40
CA SER A 149 -5.01 -4.35 14.73
C SER A 149 -5.51 -2.95 15.08
N TYR A 150 -4.90 -1.91 14.51
CA TYR A 150 -5.32 -0.52 14.59
C TYR A 150 -5.02 0.23 13.31
N THR A 151 -5.99 0.98 12.82
CA THR A 151 -5.82 1.91 11.71
C THR A 151 -6.49 3.23 11.99
N SER A 152 -5.92 4.31 11.47
CA SER A 152 -6.51 5.64 11.47
C SER A 152 -6.24 6.30 10.12
N TYR A 153 -7.29 6.76 9.49
CA TYR A 153 -7.26 7.42 8.21
C TYR A 153 -8.01 8.75 8.29
N GLU A 154 -7.39 9.83 7.86
CA GLU A 154 -8.02 11.14 7.85
C GLU A 154 -8.13 11.66 6.42
N LEU A 155 -9.26 12.23 6.10
CA LEU A 155 -9.47 12.93 4.84
C LEU A 155 -10.09 14.31 5.06
N GLU A 156 -9.81 15.22 4.16
CA GLU A 156 -10.50 16.50 4.05
C GLU A 156 -11.49 16.43 2.88
N TYR A 157 -12.76 16.54 3.20
CA TYR A 157 -13.86 16.49 2.25
C TYR A 157 -14.44 17.89 2.02
N PRO A 158 -14.32 18.45 0.80
CA PRO A 158 -14.98 19.70 0.45
C PRO A 158 -16.43 19.46 0.05
N ASN A 159 -17.34 20.13 0.70
CA ASN A 159 -18.76 20.19 0.29
C ASN A 159 -19.10 21.63 -0.06
N GLN A 160 -18.88 22.04 -1.31
CA GLN A 160 -19.11 23.37 -1.88
C GLN A 160 -18.55 24.52 -1.02
N ASP A 161 -19.34 25.06 -0.08
CA ASP A 161 -18.95 26.19 0.78
C ASP A 161 -18.41 25.73 2.15
N SER A 162 -18.39 24.43 2.39
CA SER A 162 -18.01 23.82 3.66
C SER A 162 -16.88 22.83 3.46
N ARG A 163 -15.94 22.77 4.42
CA ARG A 163 -14.90 21.75 4.47
C ARG A 163 -15.07 20.92 5.72
N PHE A 164 -15.05 19.62 5.54
CA PHE A 164 -15.13 18.65 6.62
C PHE A 164 -13.81 17.89 6.72
N ARG A 165 -13.33 17.74 7.94
CA ARG A 165 -12.23 16.81 8.24
C ARG A 165 -12.83 15.60 8.91
N ILE A 166 -12.62 14.43 8.33
CA ILE A 166 -13.20 13.18 8.80
C ILE A 166 -12.05 12.20 9.09
N THR A 167 -12.04 11.67 10.31
CA THR A 167 -11.12 10.61 10.72
C THR A 167 -11.90 9.31 10.86
N PHE A 168 -11.49 8.29 10.10
CA PHE A 168 -11.97 6.92 10.22
C PHE A 168 -10.95 6.08 10.98
N GLU A 169 -11.42 5.35 11.98
CA GLU A 169 -10.56 4.47 12.77
C GLU A 169 -11.18 3.09 12.86
N SER A 170 -10.32 2.06 12.83
CA SER A 170 -10.67 0.69 13.16
C SER A 170 -9.72 0.13 14.21
N ALA A 171 -10.23 -0.71 15.11
CA ALA A 171 -9.44 -1.40 16.11
C ALA A 171 -9.99 -2.81 16.33
N ARG A 172 -9.14 -3.82 16.17
CA ARG A 172 -9.50 -5.22 16.40
C ARG A 172 -9.49 -5.53 17.90
N VAL A 173 -10.44 -6.33 18.32
CA VAL A 173 -10.51 -6.89 19.67
C VAL A 173 -9.80 -8.23 19.70
N ASP A 174 -10.13 -9.08 18.74
CA ASP A 174 -9.56 -10.39 18.49
C ASP A 174 -9.68 -10.75 16.99
N ASP A 175 -9.48 -12.02 16.63
CA ASP A 175 -9.49 -12.46 15.23
C ASP A 175 -10.83 -12.28 14.51
N ARG A 176 -11.92 -12.14 15.27
CA ARG A 176 -13.30 -12.15 14.76
C ARG A 176 -14.15 -11.00 15.27
N SER A 177 -13.55 -9.98 15.87
CA SER A 177 -14.31 -8.84 16.36
C SER A 177 -13.48 -7.56 16.47
N GLY A 178 -14.17 -6.43 16.43
CA GLY A 178 -13.53 -5.12 16.52
C GLY A 178 -14.52 -3.98 16.65
N VAL A 179 -13.98 -2.77 16.66
CA VAL A 179 -14.72 -1.53 16.74
C VAL A 179 -14.32 -0.59 15.62
N LEU A 180 -15.27 0.20 15.14
CA LEU A 180 -15.12 1.21 14.11
C LEU A 180 -15.59 2.56 14.63
N ARG A 181 -14.91 3.63 14.22
CA ARG A 181 -15.26 5.00 14.60
C ARG A 181 -15.07 5.96 13.43
N ALA A 182 -16.05 6.83 13.21
CA ALA A 182 -15.89 8.01 12.37
C ALA A 182 -16.03 9.25 13.25
N THR A 183 -15.09 10.18 13.13
CA THR A 183 -15.12 11.48 13.81
C THR A 183 -15.00 12.58 12.78
N ALA A 184 -16.05 13.39 12.64
CA ALA A 184 -16.09 14.49 11.69
C ALA A 184 -16.03 15.84 12.39
N ARG A 185 -15.37 16.82 11.75
CA ARG A 185 -15.31 18.23 12.17
C ARG A 185 -15.61 19.12 10.98
N HIS A 186 -16.36 20.17 11.20
CA HIS A 186 -16.54 21.22 10.22
C HIS A 186 -15.48 22.32 10.43
N ALA A 187 -14.85 22.76 9.35
CA ALA A 187 -13.81 23.79 9.41
C ALA A 187 -14.36 25.21 9.66
N GLY A 188 -15.66 25.44 9.43
CA GLY A 188 -16.34 26.72 9.64
C GLY A 188 -16.90 26.87 11.06
N THR A 189 -17.38 28.09 11.36
CA THR A 189 -18.00 28.43 12.65
C THR A 189 -19.52 28.17 12.70
N GLU A 190 -20.15 28.01 11.54
CA GLU A 190 -21.60 27.74 11.44
C GLU A 190 -21.85 26.22 11.52
N SER A 191 -23.07 25.86 11.92
CA SER A 191 -23.49 24.45 11.91
C SER A 191 -23.64 23.98 10.46
N ALA A 192 -23.07 22.82 10.15
CA ALA A 192 -23.22 22.17 8.85
C ALA A 192 -23.55 20.68 9.04
N PRO A 193 -24.59 20.17 8.34
CA PRO A 193 -24.90 18.75 8.35
C PRO A 193 -23.93 17.96 7.51
N LEU A 194 -23.59 16.74 7.99
CA LEU A 194 -22.81 15.77 7.27
C LEU A 194 -23.42 14.38 7.48
N ASP A 195 -23.76 13.70 6.43
CA ASP A 195 -24.22 12.32 6.49
C ASP A 195 -23.03 11.37 6.27
N VAL A 196 -22.67 10.63 7.31
CA VAL A 196 -21.63 9.59 7.29
C VAL A 196 -22.33 8.24 7.30
N LEU A 197 -21.86 7.35 6.43
CA LEU A 197 -22.44 6.04 6.24
C LEU A 197 -21.45 4.96 6.61
N LEU A 198 -21.96 3.91 7.26
CA LEU A 198 -21.26 2.62 7.30
C LEU A 198 -21.93 1.68 6.29
N LYS A 199 -21.12 1.03 5.50
CA LYS A 199 -21.51 0.05 4.49
C LYS A 199 -21.01 -1.34 4.87
N GLY A 200 -21.87 -2.36 4.67
CA GLY A 200 -21.49 -3.76 4.70
C GLY A 200 -21.96 -4.46 3.43
N TRP A 201 -21.11 -5.30 2.80
CA TRP A 201 -21.49 -5.95 1.54
C TRP A 201 -20.78 -7.26 1.28
N PHE A 202 -21.32 -8.00 0.31
CA PHE A 202 -20.74 -9.19 -0.27
C PHE A 202 -20.38 -8.96 -1.73
N HIS A 203 -19.31 -9.59 -2.22
CA HIS A 203 -19.05 -9.72 -3.65
C HIS A 203 -19.96 -10.77 -4.30
N ASP A 204 -20.36 -11.79 -3.55
CA ASP A 204 -21.31 -12.79 -4.01
C ASP A 204 -22.77 -12.26 -3.91
N PRO A 205 -23.43 -11.98 -5.05
CA PRO A 205 -24.78 -11.43 -5.05
C PRO A 205 -25.86 -12.42 -4.59
N THR A 206 -25.51 -13.67 -4.27
CA THR A 206 -26.44 -14.65 -3.70
C THR A 206 -26.55 -14.56 -2.19
N LEU A 207 -25.56 -13.95 -1.54
CA LEU A 207 -25.55 -13.70 -0.10
C LEU A 207 -26.39 -12.45 0.24
N ARG A 208 -26.80 -12.32 1.51
CA ARG A 208 -27.73 -11.29 1.92
C ARG A 208 -27.27 -10.51 3.14
N VAL A 209 -27.51 -9.20 3.09
CA VAL A 209 -27.43 -8.31 4.23
C VAL A 209 -28.84 -8.10 4.78
N GLU A 210 -29.00 -8.18 6.08
CA GLU A 210 -30.25 -7.94 6.80
C GLU A 210 -30.11 -6.74 7.72
N LEU A 211 -31.17 -5.93 7.84
CA LEU A 211 -31.25 -4.88 8.82
C LEU A 211 -31.67 -5.44 10.19
N ILE A 212 -30.98 -5.01 11.24
CA ILE A 212 -31.34 -5.24 12.63
C ILE A 212 -31.53 -3.94 13.36
N ASP A 213 -32.02 -3.98 14.62
CA ASP A 213 -32.12 -2.76 15.42
C ASP A 213 -30.73 -2.12 15.58
N ARG A 214 -30.54 -0.94 15.01
CA ARG A 214 -29.28 -0.16 14.99
C ARG A 214 -28.10 -0.84 14.31
N GLY A 215 -28.32 -1.71 13.32
CA GLY A 215 -27.21 -2.44 12.72
C GLY A 215 -27.49 -3.22 11.45
N LEU A 216 -26.49 -4.01 11.05
CA LEU A 216 -26.53 -4.92 9.92
C LEU A 216 -26.14 -6.34 10.36
N LEU A 217 -26.74 -7.35 9.74
CA LEU A 217 -26.28 -8.74 9.73
C LEU A 217 -25.84 -9.10 8.30
N LEU A 218 -24.57 -9.45 8.13
CA LEU A 218 -24.03 -9.98 6.88
C LEU A 218 -23.99 -11.52 7.02
N ARG A 219 -24.92 -12.21 6.36
CA ARG A 219 -25.02 -13.68 6.44
C ARG A 219 -24.20 -14.33 5.35
N GLY A 220 -23.01 -14.78 5.72
CA GLY A 220 -22.15 -15.58 4.85
C GLY A 220 -22.53 -17.06 4.86
N ALA A 221 -21.81 -17.87 4.09
CA ALA A 221 -22.08 -19.31 3.95
C ALA A 221 -21.77 -20.10 5.24
N ALA A 222 -20.74 -19.72 5.99
CA ALA A 222 -20.27 -20.45 7.18
C ALA A 222 -20.40 -19.66 8.48
N SER A 223 -20.46 -18.34 8.40
CA SER A 223 -20.55 -17.44 9.57
C SER A 223 -21.36 -16.19 9.23
N THR A 224 -21.69 -15.45 10.25
CA THR A 224 -22.43 -14.18 10.16
C THR A 224 -21.59 -13.08 10.83
N VAL A 225 -21.54 -11.92 10.21
CA VAL A 225 -20.98 -10.71 10.81
C VAL A 225 -22.12 -9.80 11.24
N ALA A 226 -22.20 -9.52 12.53
CA ALA A 226 -23.11 -8.52 13.06
C ALA A 226 -22.35 -7.20 13.24
N VAL A 227 -22.96 -6.10 12.85
CA VAL A 227 -22.48 -4.73 13.07
C VAL A 227 -23.53 -3.95 13.82
N VAL A 228 -23.17 -3.38 14.97
CA VAL A 228 -24.10 -2.64 15.86
C VAL A 228 -23.56 -1.24 16.10
N GLY A 229 -24.40 -0.21 15.93
CA GLY A 229 -24.03 1.19 16.07
C GLY A 229 -24.58 1.88 17.32
N THR A 230 -24.03 3.07 17.62
CA THR A 230 -24.49 3.94 18.69
C THR A 230 -25.65 4.83 18.22
N GLY A 231 -26.79 4.75 18.89
CA GLY A 231 -27.93 5.61 18.61
C GLY A 231 -28.77 5.20 17.39
N PRO A 232 -29.86 5.91 17.11
CA PRO A 232 -30.71 5.63 15.96
C PRO A 232 -30.01 6.07 14.67
N THR A 233 -30.16 5.27 13.62
CA THR A 233 -29.78 5.65 12.25
C THR A 233 -30.73 6.74 11.74
N THR A 234 -30.24 7.65 10.91
CA THR A 234 -31.08 8.61 10.21
C THR A 234 -31.88 7.92 9.12
N TRP A 235 -31.23 6.96 8.44
CA TRP A 235 -31.85 6.12 7.43
C TRP A 235 -31.06 4.82 7.25
N THR A 236 -31.70 3.81 6.69
CA THR A 236 -31.10 2.49 6.41
C THR A 236 -31.58 1.99 5.07
N VAL A 237 -30.68 1.39 4.30
CA VAL A 237 -30.99 0.81 2.98
C VAL A 237 -30.28 -0.52 2.80
N VAL A 238 -30.98 -1.49 2.23
CA VAL A 238 -30.37 -2.72 1.68
C VAL A 238 -30.77 -2.81 0.21
N THR A 239 -29.82 -3.12 -0.67
CA THR A 239 -30.06 -3.10 -2.11
C THR A 239 -29.13 -4.08 -2.84
N ASP A 240 -29.55 -4.53 -4.03
CA ASP A 240 -28.69 -5.21 -5.00
C ASP A 240 -28.15 -4.24 -6.07
N ASP A 241 -28.66 -3.02 -6.12
CA ASP A 241 -28.29 -2.03 -7.14
C ASP A 241 -27.95 -0.67 -6.53
N LYS A 242 -26.66 -0.34 -6.47
CA LYS A 242 -26.19 0.97 -6.01
C LYS A 242 -26.78 2.14 -6.80
N ARG A 243 -27.05 1.97 -8.10
CA ARG A 243 -27.66 3.05 -8.90
C ARG A 243 -29.12 3.29 -8.53
N ALA A 244 -29.82 2.26 -8.06
CA ALA A 244 -31.12 2.41 -7.44
C ALA A 244 -31.01 3.20 -6.13
N LEU A 245 -30.00 2.95 -5.31
CA LEU A 245 -29.74 3.69 -4.09
C LEU A 245 -29.59 5.19 -4.32
N ASP A 246 -28.78 5.62 -5.28
CA ASP A 246 -28.62 7.04 -5.61
C ASP A 246 -29.95 7.68 -6.03
N ARG A 247 -30.81 6.94 -6.73
CA ARG A 247 -32.14 7.38 -7.17
C ARG A 247 -33.12 7.47 -6.00
N ASP A 248 -33.12 6.48 -5.12
CA ASP A 248 -34.05 6.36 -3.99
C ASP A 248 -33.70 7.37 -2.88
N LEU A 249 -32.41 7.61 -2.66
CA LEU A 249 -31.93 8.70 -1.82
C LEU A 249 -32.34 10.09 -2.37
N ARG A 250 -32.38 10.27 -3.69
CA ARG A 250 -32.89 11.50 -4.32
C ARG A 250 -34.38 11.72 -4.07
N ALA A 251 -35.15 10.65 -4.09
CA ALA A 251 -36.61 10.71 -3.90
C ALA A 251 -37.00 10.92 -2.43
N GLY A 252 -36.06 10.78 -1.48
CA GLY A 252 -36.36 10.76 -0.05
C GLY A 252 -37.12 9.50 0.38
N ASP A 253 -37.17 8.49 -0.47
CA ASP A 253 -37.90 7.24 -0.28
C ASP A 253 -36.93 6.16 0.23
N LEU A 254 -36.57 6.30 1.52
CA LEU A 254 -35.57 5.45 2.18
C LEU A 254 -36.20 4.27 2.97
N ALA A 255 -37.44 3.94 2.72
CA ALA A 255 -38.20 2.94 3.46
C ALA A 255 -38.27 1.58 2.75
N GLY A 256 -37.22 1.15 2.06
CA GLY A 256 -37.19 -0.14 1.38
C GLY A 256 -36.11 -1.06 1.88
N ALA A 257 -36.44 -2.03 2.72
CA ALA A 257 -35.62 -3.19 2.95
C ALA A 257 -35.95 -4.25 1.89
N ASP A 258 -35.55 -4.02 0.65
CA ASP A 258 -35.48 -5.10 -0.32
C ASP A 258 -34.29 -6.00 0.04
N PRO A 259 -34.40 -7.34 -0.05
CA PRO A 259 -33.27 -8.20 0.19
C PRO A 259 -32.16 -7.87 -0.81
N GLY A 260 -30.94 -7.58 -0.32
CA GLY A 260 -29.81 -7.21 -1.15
C GLY A 260 -28.49 -7.71 -0.55
N HIS A 261 -27.42 -7.66 -1.34
CA HIS A 261 -26.09 -8.01 -0.88
C HIS A 261 -25.27 -6.80 -0.38
N ILE A 262 -25.86 -5.59 -0.42
CA ILE A 262 -25.24 -4.33 0.04
C ILE A 262 -26.18 -3.66 1.04
N GLY A 263 -25.67 -3.33 2.22
CA GLY A 263 -26.41 -2.63 3.26
C GLY A 263 -25.72 -1.34 3.68
N PHE A 264 -26.50 -0.29 3.94
CA PHE A 264 -26.02 1.01 4.40
C PHE A 264 -26.73 1.43 5.68
N LEU A 265 -25.96 2.02 6.61
CA LEU A 265 -26.44 2.71 7.81
C LEU A 265 -26.02 4.17 7.74
N GLY A 266 -26.96 5.08 7.60
CA GLY A 266 -26.72 6.52 7.51
C GLY A 266 -26.94 7.24 8.84
N TYR A 267 -25.99 8.11 9.17
CA TYR A 267 -26.01 8.95 10.38
C TYR A 267 -25.78 10.40 10.02
N ARG A 268 -26.76 11.25 10.28
CA ARG A 268 -26.62 12.69 10.12
C ARG A 268 -25.95 13.29 11.36
N LEU A 269 -24.82 13.96 11.12
CA LEU A 269 -24.09 14.72 12.12
C LEU A 269 -24.35 16.21 11.92
N GLU A 270 -24.88 16.87 12.95
CA GLU A 270 -25.01 18.34 13.01
C GLU A 270 -23.74 18.91 13.66
N LEU A 271 -22.80 19.41 12.85
CA LEU A 271 -21.48 19.84 13.31
C LEU A 271 -21.49 21.34 13.63
N ALA A 272 -21.81 21.67 14.89
CA ALA A 272 -21.88 23.03 15.41
C ALA A 272 -20.70 23.34 16.34
N GLY A 273 -19.52 23.63 15.74
CA GLY A 273 -18.34 24.08 16.49
C GLY A 273 -17.60 23.00 17.29
N GLY A 274 -17.99 21.75 17.19
CA GLY A 274 -17.35 20.60 17.83
C GLY A 274 -17.34 19.36 16.94
N PRO A 275 -16.59 18.29 17.31
CA PRO A 275 -16.61 17.04 16.58
C PRO A 275 -17.90 16.27 16.80
N GLY A 276 -18.45 15.69 15.72
CA GLY A 276 -19.43 14.62 15.76
C GLY A 276 -18.76 13.27 15.65
N THR A 277 -19.21 12.28 16.44
CA THR A 277 -18.58 10.95 16.46
C THR A 277 -19.64 9.86 16.41
N ILE A 278 -19.42 8.89 15.52
CA ILE A 278 -20.22 7.67 15.39
C ILE A 278 -19.33 6.48 15.70
N ARG A 279 -19.87 5.50 16.41
CA ARG A 279 -19.16 4.27 16.77
C ARG A 279 -19.97 3.06 16.37
N PHE A 280 -19.28 2.03 15.91
CA PHE A 280 -19.80 0.69 15.68
C PHE A 280 -18.90 -0.33 16.33
N ALA A 281 -19.49 -1.48 16.65
CA ALA A 281 -18.76 -2.69 16.94
C ALA A 281 -19.23 -3.78 15.98
N TRP A 282 -18.33 -4.64 15.59
CA TRP A 282 -18.61 -5.80 14.76
C TRP A 282 -18.10 -7.07 15.41
N ALA A 283 -18.80 -8.18 15.16
CA ALA A 283 -18.36 -9.50 15.57
C ALA A 283 -18.84 -10.54 14.57
N GLU A 284 -17.99 -11.53 14.33
CA GLU A 284 -18.24 -12.69 13.48
C GLU A 284 -18.47 -13.92 14.35
N ASP A 285 -19.55 -14.65 14.08
CA ASP A 285 -19.85 -15.94 14.72
C ASP A 285 -20.69 -16.82 13.78
N ALA A 286 -20.70 -18.12 14.01
CA ALA A 286 -21.58 -19.04 13.30
C ALA A 286 -23.07 -18.81 13.65
N ASP A 287 -23.35 -18.41 14.90
CA ASP A 287 -24.70 -18.06 15.36
C ASP A 287 -24.92 -16.54 15.29
N PRO A 288 -25.88 -16.06 14.50
CA PRO A 288 -26.17 -14.62 14.36
C PRO A 288 -26.50 -13.91 15.69
N THR A 289 -27.19 -14.58 16.60
CA THR A 289 -27.55 -13.99 17.90
C THR A 289 -26.32 -13.79 18.77
N THR A 290 -25.39 -14.73 18.73
CA THR A 290 -24.10 -14.61 19.42
C THR A 290 -23.27 -13.48 18.82
N ALA A 291 -23.19 -13.36 17.49
CA ALA A 291 -22.50 -12.28 16.80
C ALA A 291 -23.08 -10.90 17.21
N GLU A 292 -24.41 -10.74 17.19
CA GLU A 292 -25.10 -9.50 17.59
C GLU A 292 -24.86 -9.14 19.07
N SER A 293 -25.00 -10.12 19.96
CA SER A 293 -24.77 -9.92 21.40
C SER A 293 -23.33 -9.49 21.68
N ARG A 294 -22.35 -10.14 21.02
CA ARG A 294 -20.93 -9.85 21.17
C ARG A 294 -20.61 -8.44 20.67
N ALA A 295 -21.08 -8.05 19.48
CA ALA A 295 -20.92 -6.70 18.97
C ALA A 295 -21.54 -5.66 19.91
N GLY A 296 -22.75 -5.93 20.44
CA GLY A 296 -23.42 -5.09 21.42
C GLY A 296 -22.62 -4.90 22.72
N ASP A 297 -21.95 -5.95 23.21
CA ASP A 297 -21.12 -5.91 24.41
C ASP A 297 -19.79 -5.15 24.22
N LEU A 298 -19.28 -5.07 23.02
CA LEU A 298 -18.03 -4.34 22.67
C LEU A 298 -18.28 -2.83 22.55
N LEU A 299 -19.43 -2.43 22.06
CA LEU A 299 -19.72 -1.04 21.71
C LEU A 299 -19.49 -0.05 22.88
N PRO A 300 -19.89 -0.31 24.14
CA PRO A 300 -19.61 0.55 25.29
C PRO A 300 -18.12 0.64 25.64
N ARG A 301 -17.30 -0.30 25.17
CA ARG A 301 -15.85 -0.40 25.45
C ARG A 301 -15.00 0.22 24.35
N ALA A 302 -15.60 0.68 23.26
CA ALA A 302 -14.91 1.11 22.04
C ALA A 302 -13.77 2.12 22.30
N ASP A 303 -14.00 3.16 23.13
CA ASP A 303 -12.98 4.17 23.40
C ASP A 303 -11.76 3.61 24.14
N ALA A 304 -11.96 2.66 25.06
CA ALA A 304 -10.87 1.97 25.75
C ALA A 304 -10.09 1.08 24.79
N ILE A 305 -10.77 0.36 23.91
CA ILE A 305 -10.17 -0.49 22.87
C ILE A 305 -9.32 0.38 21.91
N PHE A 306 -9.86 1.48 21.39
CA PHE A 306 -9.12 2.42 20.55
C PHE A 306 -7.87 2.97 21.25
N GLY A 307 -7.99 3.37 22.51
CA GLY A 307 -6.87 3.90 23.29
C GLY A 307 -5.73 2.88 23.45
N PHE A 308 -6.08 1.64 23.75
CA PHE A 308 -5.12 0.55 23.90
C PHE A 308 -4.42 0.22 22.56
N ARG A 309 -5.18 -0.05 21.49
CA ARG A 309 -4.65 -0.41 20.19
C ARG A 309 -3.79 0.70 19.57
N ARG A 310 -4.19 1.96 19.76
CA ARG A 310 -3.35 3.10 19.36
C ARG A 310 -2.03 3.12 20.12
N SER A 311 -2.06 2.86 21.42
CA SER A 311 -0.83 2.83 22.22
C SER A 311 0.12 1.70 21.82
N GLU A 312 -0.41 0.52 21.44
CA GLU A 312 0.40 -0.57 20.90
C GLU A 312 1.02 -0.17 19.55
N ALA A 313 0.21 0.36 18.64
CA ALA A 313 0.66 0.82 17.33
C ALA A 313 1.72 1.93 17.45
N ASP A 314 1.53 2.88 18.38
CA ASP A 314 2.55 3.89 18.68
C ASP A 314 3.82 3.27 19.28
N GLY A 315 3.67 2.15 19.96
CA GLY A 315 4.79 1.40 20.55
C GLY A 315 5.72 0.78 19.53
N LEU A 316 5.22 0.35 18.37
CA LEU A 316 6.03 -0.25 17.28
C LEU A 316 7.16 0.65 16.80
N PHE A 317 6.93 1.95 16.82
CA PHE A 317 7.87 2.94 16.28
C PHE A 317 8.64 3.69 17.37
N ARG A 318 8.38 3.38 18.65
CA ARG A 318 8.96 4.09 19.78
C ARG A 318 10.43 3.71 19.96
N GLY A 319 11.32 4.69 19.81
CA GLY A 319 12.76 4.50 20.01
C GLY A 319 13.46 3.76 18.88
N ALA A 320 12.79 3.51 17.76
CA ALA A 320 13.40 2.88 16.61
C ALA A 320 14.49 3.75 15.99
N VAL A 321 14.26 5.08 15.95
CA VAL A 321 15.20 6.09 15.46
C VAL A 321 15.08 7.35 16.32
N THR A 322 16.13 8.17 16.34
CA THR A 322 16.14 9.45 17.08
C THR A 322 15.82 10.64 16.16
N ASP A 323 16.45 10.65 14.98
CA ASP A 323 16.30 11.70 13.99
C ASP A 323 15.27 11.28 12.93
N HIS A 324 14.59 12.24 12.30
CA HIS A 324 13.57 11.99 11.25
C HIS A 324 12.45 11.01 11.66
N GLN A 325 12.17 10.89 12.97
CA GLN A 325 11.21 9.91 13.51
C GLN A 325 9.82 10.02 12.88
N ALA A 326 9.37 11.23 12.55
CA ALA A 326 8.04 11.44 12.00
C ALA A 326 7.93 10.87 10.57
N VAL A 327 8.90 11.14 9.70
CA VAL A 327 8.90 10.61 8.34
C VAL A 327 9.19 9.11 8.32
N TYR A 328 10.08 8.63 9.18
CA TYR A 328 10.32 7.19 9.38
C TYR A 328 9.02 6.45 9.71
N ARG A 329 8.32 6.93 10.74
CA ARG A 329 7.04 6.36 11.16
C ARG A 329 6.02 6.40 10.03
N GLN A 330 5.84 7.55 9.38
CA GLN A 330 4.86 7.73 8.32
C GLN A 330 5.13 6.81 7.13
N ALA A 331 6.39 6.65 6.73
CA ALA A 331 6.78 5.76 5.64
C ALA A 331 6.34 4.31 5.91
N LEU A 332 6.64 3.80 7.09
CA LEU A 332 6.27 2.42 7.47
C LEU A 332 4.76 2.26 7.67
N MET A 333 4.08 3.24 8.29
CA MET A 333 2.63 3.20 8.43
C MET A 333 1.91 3.20 7.09
N SER A 334 2.37 4.02 6.15
CA SER A 334 1.80 4.10 4.81
C SER A 334 2.02 2.79 4.04
N LEU A 335 3.20 2.18 4.17
CA LEU A 335 3.50 0.88 3.59
C LEU A 335 2.58 -0.22 4.15
N LEU A 336 2.38 -0.26 5.46
CA LEU A 336 1.47 -1.22 6.10
C LEU A 336 0.00 -0.98 5.69
N TRP A 337 -0.39 0.27 5.51
CA TRP A 337 -1.70 0.63 4.95
C TRP A 337 -1.83 0.14 3.50
N GLY A 338 -0.75 0.08 2.75
CA GLY A 338 -0.69 -0.42 1.37
C GLY A 338 -1.05 -1.89 1.19
N GLN A 339 -1.24 -2.67 2.28
CA GLN A 339 -1.72 -4.05 2.19
C GLN A 339 -3.13 -4.10 1.58
N ALA A 340 -3.31 -4.88 0.53
CA ALA A 340 -4.59 -5.08 -0.12
C ALA A 340 -4.83 -6.56 -0.44
N LEU A 341 -6.08 -7.00 -0.39
CA LEU A 341 -6.48 -8.27 -0.94
C LEU A 341 -6.35 -8.20 -2.46
N TYR A 342 -5.44 -8.99 -2.99
CA TYR A 342 -5.19 -9.08 -4.41
C TYR A 342 -5.73 -10.41 -4.94
N THR A 343 -6.78 -10.33 -5.77
CA THR A 343 -7.39 -11.48 -6.42
C THR A 343 -7.21 -11.35 -7.92
N TRP A 344 -6.47 -12.30 -8.52
CA TRP A 344 -6.15 -12.29 -9.94
C TRP A 344 -6.01 -13.71 -10.47
N ASP A 345 -6.56 -14.00 -11.63
CA ASP A 345 -6.49 -15.31 -12.30
C ASP A 345 -5.97 -15.24 -13.74
N GLY A 346 -5.47 -14.09 -14.17
CA GLY A 346 -4.96 -13.84 -15.50
C GLY A 346 -6.03 -13.74 -16.59
N THR A 347 -7.31 -13.92 -16.29
CA THR A 347 -8.38 -13.93 -17.32
C THR A 347 -8.64 -12.54 -17.90
N SER A 348 -8.42 -11.48 -17.12
CA SER A 348 -8.51 -10.09 -17.57
C SER A 348 -7.17 -9.51 -18.03
N SER A 349 -6.12 -10.31 -18.15
CA SER A 349 -4.88 -9.88 -18.79
C SER A 349 -5.11 -9.44 -20.23
N TYR A 350 -4.36 -8.45 -20.69
CA TYR A 350 -4.36 -8.02 -22.11
C TYR A 350 -3.93 -9.12 -23.07
N ASP A 351 -3.06 -10.02 -22.60
CA ASP A 351 -2.71 -11.22 -23.34
C ASP A 351 -3.50 -12.43 -22.80
N PRO A 352 -4.48 -12.90 -23.55
CA PRO A 352 -5.27 -14.07 -23.17
C PRO A 352 -4.45 -15.35 -22.93
N ALA A 353 -3.19 -15.40 -23.38
CA ALA A 353 -2.30 -16.52 -23.15
C ALA A 353 -1.96 -16.72 -21.66
N TRP A 354 -2.18 -15.70 -20.82
CA TRP A 354 -1.93 -15.78 -19.38
C TRP A 354 -3.13 -16.25 -18.54
N ALA A 355 -4.31 -16.36 -19.15
CA ALA A 355 -5.50 -16.87 -18.46
C ALA A 355 -5.23 -18.24 -17.82
N GLY A 356 -5.40 -18.33 -16.50
CA GLY A 356 -5.15 -19.53 -15.71
C GLY A 356 -3.69 -19.92 -15.50
N LYS A 357 -2.72 -19.14 -16.02
CA LYS A 357 -1.29 -19.39 -15.76
C LYS A 357 -0.80 -18.77 -14.46
N VAL A 358 -1.44 -17.74 -14.03
CA VAL A 358 -1.19 -17.05 -12.77
C VAL A 358 -2.47 -16.94 -12.00
N HIS A 359 -2.41 -17.06 -10.69
CA HIS A 359 -3.53 -16.71 -9.85
C HIS A 359 -3.05 -16.28 -8.46
N ALA A 360 -3.73 -15.31 -7.91
CA ALA A 360 -3.51 -14.81 -6.57
C ALA A 360 -4.85 -14.69 -5.84
N ASN A 361 -4.84 -14.95 -4.57
CA ASN A 361 -5.87 -14.60 -3.61
C ASN A 361 -5.17 -14.42 -2.27
N ASP A 362 -4.38 -13.34 -2.20
CA ASP A 362 -3.46 -13.09 -1.10
C ASP A 362 -3.51 -11.62 -0.70
N VAL A 363 -3.11 -11.35 0.55
CA VAL A 363 -2.87 -9.98 1.00
C VAL A 363 -1.44 -9.60 0.65
N LEU A 364 -1.32 -8.67 -0.30
CA LEU A 364 -0.04 -8.18 -0.79
C LEU A 364 0.09 -6.67 -0.54
N ILE A 365 1.32 -6.20 -0.43
CA ILE A 365 1.61 -4.77 -0.34
C ILE A 365 1.60 -4.21 -1.76
N MET A 366 0.67 -3.30 -2.03
CA MET A 366 0.58 -2.60 -3.31
C MET A 366 1.56 -1.42 -3.36
N PRO A 367 2.00 -0.98 -4.54
CA PRO A 367 2.71 0.29 -4.68
C PRO A 367 1.96 1.43 -4.00
N ASP A 368 0.66 1.58 -4.29
CA ASP A 368 -0.29 2.31 -3.46
C ASP A 368 -1.71 1.74 -3.65
N LYS A 369 -2.63 2.04 -2.72
CA LYS A 369 -4.02 1.55 -2.77
C LYS A 369 -4.92 2.35 -3.70
N TRP A 370 -4.45 3.48 -4.20
CA TRP A 370 -5.29 4.44 -4.89
C TRP A 370 -5.00 4.50 -6.39
N GLU A 371 -3.74 4.69 -6.76
CA GLU A 371 -3.33 4.83 -8.16
C GLU A 371 -2.74 3.57 -8.75
N PHE A 372 -2.00 2.80 -7.94
CA PHE A 372 -1.32 1.56 -8.33
C PHE A 372 -1.72 0.36 -7.46
N PRO A 373 -3.02 0.01 -7.38
CA PRO A 373 -3.49 -1.14 -6.58
C PRO A 373 -3.33 -2.45 -7.35
N TRP A 374 -2.12 -2.72 -7.86
CA TRP A 374 -1.78 -3.92 -8.61
C TRP A 374 -0.43 -4.50 -8.21
N LEU A 375 -0.16 -5.72 -8.64
CA LEU A 375 1.11 -6.38 -8.39
C LEU A 375 2.17 -5.92 -9.39
N ALA A 376 3.21 -5.26 -8.87
CA ALA A 376 4.45 -4.93 -9.58
C ALA A 376 5.60 -5.62 -8.87
N THR A 377 6.26 -6.59 -9.52
CA THR A 377 7.13 -7.54 -8.83
C THR A 377 8.42 -6.92 -8.30
N TRP A 378 9.04 -6.00 -9.03
CA TRP A 378 10.25 -5.38 -8.51
C TRP A 378 9.96 -4.37 -7.40
N ASP A 379 8.82 -3.66 -7.46
CA ASP A 379 8.30 -2.88 -6.32
C ASP A 379 8.15 -3.75 -5.08
N THR A 380 7.55 -4.94 -5.25
CA THR A 380 7.38 -5.91 -4.17
C THR A 380 8.70 -6.29 -3.52
N GLY A 381 9.79 -6.42 -4.28
CA GLY A 381 11.13 -6.66 -3.74
C GLY A 381 11.59 -5.54 -2.79
N PHE A 382 11.43 -4.28 -3.18
CA PHE A 382 11.77 -3.13 -2.34
C PHE A 382 10.82 -2.98 -1.15
N GLN A 383 9.53 -3.20 -1.36
CA GLN A 383 8.51 -3.14 -0.32
C GLN A 383 8.75 -4.20 0.77
N ALA A 384 9.13 -5.41 0.38
CA ALA A 384 9.46 -6.49 1.31
C ALA A 384 10.62 -6.10 2.25
N VAL A 385 11.64 -5.44 1.71
CA VAL A 385 12.78 -4.94 2.51
C VAL A 385 12.32 -3.86 3.51
N ALA A 386 11.52 -2.89 3.06
CA ALA A 386 11.01 -1.84 3.94
C ALA A 386 10.05 -2.40 5.01
N ALA A 387 9.14 -3.30 4.64
CA ALA A 387 8.20 -3.94 5.56
C ALA A 387 8.90 -4.75 6.66
N SER A 388 10.06 -5.32 6.36
CA SER A 388 10.85 -6.11 7.30
C SER A 388 11.40 -5.31 8.48
N LEU A 389 11.40 -3.97 8.41
CA LEU A 389 11.70 -3.12 9.57
C LEU A 389 10.62 -3.20 10.67
N VAL A 390 9.41 -3.60 10.31
CA VAL A 390 8.29 -3.77 11.25
C VAL A 390 8.06 -5.25 11.54
N ASP A 391 7.95 -6.06 10.49
CA ASP A 391 7.71 -7.49 10.57
C ASP A 391 8.45 -8.24 9.45
N PRO A 392 9.53 -8.96 9.79
CA PRO A 392 10.28 -9.75 8.80
C PRO A 392 9.43 -10.82 8.10
N GLN A 393 8.41 -11.37 8.77
CA GLN A 393 7.55 -12.38 8.15
C GLN A 393 6.61 -11.76 7.10
N LEU A 394 6.13 -10.54 7.33
CA LEU A 394 5.37 -9.80 6.30
C LEU A 394 6.21 -9.60 5.04
N GLY A 395 7.48 -9.20 5.18
CA GLY A 395 8.41 -9.09 4.05
C GLY A 395 8.65 -10.44 3.36
N ALA A 396 8.86 -11.51 4.16
CA ALA A 396 9.06 -12.86 3.65
C ALA A 396 7.83 -13.38 2.86
N ASP A 397 6.61 -13.13 3.34
CA ASP A 397 5.38 -13.57 2.68
C ASP A 397 5.19 -12.93 1.30
N GLN A 398 5.63 -11.68 1.12
CA GLN A 398 5.61 -11.03 -0.20
C GLN A 398 6.50 -11.79 -1.20
N LEU A 399 7.71 -12.16 -0.79
CA LEU A 399 8.66 -12.89 -1.65
C LEU A 399 8.25 -14.36 -1.84
N ARG A 400 7.70 -15.03 -0.81
CA ARG A 400 7.14 -16.38 -0.93
C ARG A 400 6.07 -16.44 -2.01
N PHE A 401 5.21 -15.42 -2.06
CA PHE A 401 4.18 -15.34 -3.10
C PHE A 401 4.81 -15.26 -4.49
N LEU A 402 5.77 -14.36 -4.71
CA LEU A 402 6.42 -14.18 -6.01
C LEU A 402 7.06 -15.48 -6.53
N PHE A 403 7.71 -16.25 -5.65
CA PHE A 403 8.40 -17.50 -6.01
C PHE A 403 7.57 -18.76 -5.84
N SER A 404 6.25 -18.61 -5.61
CA SER A 404 5.31 -19.73 -5.64
C SER A 404 4.93 -20.12 -7.07
N ASP A 405 4.43 -21.34 -7.26
CA ASP A 405 3.88 -21.84 -8.52
C ASP A 405 2.58 -21.13 -8.97
N ARG A 406 2.06 -20.23 -8.14
CA ARG A 406 0.90 -19.38 -8.46
C ARG A 406 1.28 -18.15 -9.29
N TRP A 407 2.53 -17.68 -9.19
CA TRP A 407 3.00 -16.50 -9.90
C TRP A 407 4.21 -16.81 -10.80
N GLN A 408 5.29 -17.39 -10.26
CA GLN A 408 6.43 -17.78 -11.05
C GLN A 408 6.08 -18.90 -12.03
N GLN A 409 6.46 -18.75 -13.29
CA GLN A 409 6.18 -19.73 -14.31
C GLN A 409 7.10 -20.96 -14.22
N PRO A 410 6.69 -22.11 -14.78
CA PRO A 410 7.48 -23.36 -14.72
C PRO A 410 8.87 -23.27 -15.36
N ASP A 411 9.06 -22.39 -16.34
CA ASP A 411 10.36 -22.11 -16.99
C ASP A 411 11.25 -21.17 -16.18
N GLY A 412 10.73 -20.66 -15.07
CA GLY A 412 11.43 -19.73 -14.18
C GLY A 412 11.09 -18.26 -14.40
N HIS A 413 10.37 -17.91 -15.47
CA HIS A 413 9.94 -16.55 -15.71
C HIS A 413 9.14 -16.00 -14.55
N LEU A 414 9.45 -14.76 -14.14
CA LEU A 414 8.73 -14.03 -13.11
C LEU A 414 8.06 -12.82 -13.77
N PRO A 415 6.73 -12.85 -14.00
CA PRO A 415 6.03 -11.74 -14.62
C PRO A 415 6.29 -10.43 -13.88
N CYS A 416 6.65 -9.37 -14.61
CA CYS A 416 7.01 -8.08 -14.02
C CYS A 416 5.80 -7.38 -13.41
N ALA A 417 4.68 -7.39 -14.15
CA ALA A 417 3.42 -6.78 -13.73
C ALA A 417 2.25 -7.49 -14.40
N GLU A 418 1.07 -7.37 -13.82
CA GLU A 418 -0.13 -8.08 -14.28
C GLU A 418 -0.58 -7.73 -15.70
N TRP A 419 -0.21 -6.55 -16.20
CA TRP A 419 -0.62 -6.07 -17.52
C TRP A 419 0.42 -6.32 -18.62
N VAL A 420 1.69 -6.42 -18.25
CA VAL A 420 2.80 -6.69 -19.17
C VAL A 420 3.56 -7.90 -18.64
N MET A 421 2.87 -9.04 -18.65
CA MET A 421 3.34 -10.25 -18.01
C MET A 421 4.57 -10.88 -18.69
N ALA A 422 4.80 -10.58 -19.98
CA ALA A 422 5.95 -11.07 -20.73
C ALA A 422 7.20 -10.17 -20.61
N THR A 423 7.12 -9.10 -19.82
CA THR A 423 8.23 -8.15 -19.68
C THR A 423 9.11 -8.51 -18.51
N GLU A 424 10.40 -8.25 -18.66
CA GLU A 424 11.40 -8.48 -17.62
C GLU A 424 11.53 -7.27 -16.68
N CYS A 425 11.61 -7.55 -15.38
CA CYS A 425 11.99 -6.61 -14.35
C CYS A 425 13.41 -6.80 -13.88
N PRO A 426 14.09 -5.76 -13.35
CA PRO A 426 15.37 -5.92 -12.69
C PRO A 426 15.36 -7.05 -11.65
N PRO A 427 16.26 -8.04 -11.73
CA PRO A 427 16.24 -9.20 -10.84
C PRO A 427 16.91 -8.90 -9.48
N ILE A 428 16.29 -8.00 -8.70
CA ILE A 428 16.79 -7.57 -7.38
C ILE A 428 16.46 -8.56 -6.25
N PHE A 429 15.80 -9.67 -6.57
CA PHE A 429 15.13 -10.51 -5.57
C PHE A 429 16.10 -11.31 -4.69
N GLY A 430 17.31 -11.62 -5.15
CA GLY A 430 18.36 -12.22 -4.33
C GLY A 430 18.74 -11.27 -3.18
N TRP A 431 18.99 -10.01 -3.51
CA TRP A 431 19.26 -8.95 -2.56
C TRP A 431 18.07 -8.77 -1.58
N ALA A 432 16.84 -8.69 -2.09
CA ALA A 432 15.68 -8.53 -1.24
C ALA A 432 15.52 -9.71 -0.26
N ALA A 433 15.70 -10.95 -0.72
CA ALA A 433 15.61 -12.14 0.12
C ALA A 433 16.68 -12.14 1.24
N ARG A 434 17.93 -11.78 0.93
CA ARG A 434 18.98 -11.66 1.94
C ARG A 434 18.67 -10.59 2.98
N ARG A 435 18.15 -9.42 2.56
CA ARG A 435 17.78 -8.33 3.47
C ARG A 435 16.63 -8.74 4.39
N VAL A 436 15.61 -9.39 3.86
CA VAL A 436 14.47 -9.91 4.62
C VAL A 436 14.91 -10.99 5.62
N ALA A 437 15.79 -11.92 5.19
CA ALA A 437 16.34 -12.95 6.06
C ALA A 437 17.14 -12.33 7.21
N ALA A 438 18.04 -11.39 6.90
CA ALA A 438 18.86 -10.68 7.90
C ALA A 438 18.01 -9.85 8.88
N ALA A 439 16.87 -9.33 8.45
CA ALA A 439 15.92 -8.63 9.32
C ALA A 439 15.22 -9.54 10.33
N GLY A 440 15.28 -10.86 10.15
CA GLY A 440 14.75 -11.84 11.11
C GLY A 440 13.91 -12.98 10.54
N ALA A 441 13.66 -13.02 9.21
CA ALA A 441 12.98 -14.16 8.59
C ALA A 441 13.86 -15.42 8.56
N GLY A 442 15.19 -15.27 8.54
CA GLY A 442 16.18 -16.31 8.76
C GLY A 442 16.37 -17.29 7.59
N ASP A 443 17.24 -18.30 7.83
CA ASP A 443 17.65 -19.26 6.81
C ASP A 443 16.52 -20.17 6.30
N GLU A 444 15.50 -20.42 7.10
CA GLU A 444 14.37 -21.26 6.67
C GLU A 444 13.62 -20.59 5.53
N PHE A 445 13.36 -19.31 5.66
CA PHE A 445 12.81 -18.50 4.56
C PHE A 445 13.69 -18.54 3.31
N LEU A 446 15.04 -18.40 3.47
CA LEU A 446 15.94 -18.51 2.32
C LEU A 446 15.83 -19.87 1.63
N ARG A 447 15.77 -20.98 2.40
CA ARG A 447 15.58 -22.33 1.82
C ARG A 447 14.29 -22.48 1.03
N GLU A 448 13.23 -21.78 1.44
CA GLU A 448 11.93 -21.82 0.76
C GLU A 448 11.97 -21.10 -0.58
N VAL A 449 12.57 -19.90 -0.66
CA VAL A 449 12.57 -19.09 -1.89
C VAL A 449 13.74 -19.37 -2.82
N TYR A 450 14.84 -19.96 -2.33
CA TYR A 450 16.07 -20.21 -3.10
C TYR A 450 15.82 -21.01 -4.40
N PRO A 451 15.04 -22.11 -4.43
CA PRO A 451 14.77 -22.81 -5.69
C PRO A 451 14.08 -21.94 -6.75
N GLY A 452 13.21 -21.00 -6.30
CA GLY A 452 12.55 -20.04 -7.19
C GLY A 452 13.53 -19.01 -7.74
N LEU A 453 14.42 -18.48 -6.89
CA LEU A 453 15.49 -17.58 -7.30
C LEU A 453 16.44 -18.24 -8.32
N GLN A 454 16.80 -19.51 -8.11
CA GLN A 454 17.64 -20.28 -9.05
C GLN A 454 16.94 -20.43 -10.41
N ARG A 455 15.64 -20.75 -10.43
CA ARG A 455 14.88 -20.86 -11.68
C ARG A 455 14.81 -19.54 -12.44
N LEU A 456 14.63 -18.41 -11.74
CA LEU A 456 14.64 -17.08 -12.36
C LEU A 456 16.01 -16.77 -12.97
N TYR A 457 17.10 -17.09 -12.26
CA TYR A 457 18.46 -16.89 -12.75
C TYR A 457 18.73 -17.72 -14.01
N ASP A 458 18.35 -18.99 -14.02
CA ASP A 458 18.50 -19.88 -15.17
C ASP A 458 17.64 -19.44 -16.36
N TYR A 459 16.44 -18.93 -16.11
CA TYR A 459 15.57 -18.33 -17.13
C TYR A 459 16.25 -17.15 -17.83
N TRP A 460 16.84 -16.23 -17.08
CA TRP A 460 17.55 -15.08 -17.64
C TRP A 460 18.73 -15.51 -18.53
N TRP A 461 19.47 -16.52 -18.13
CA TRP A 461 20.54 -17.08 -18.95
C TRP A 461 20.01 -17.73 -20.23
N ALA A 462 18.87 -18.36 -20.18
CA ALA A 462 18.30 -19.07 -21.33
C ALA A 462 17.64 -18.13 -22.36
N THR A 463 17.11 -16.98 -21.91
CA THR A 463 16.23 -16.13 -22.74
C THR A 463 16.83 -14.77 -23.09
N ASN A 464 17.63 -14.18 -22.18
CA ASN A 464 18.06 -12.79 -22.26
C ASN A 464 19.57 -12.62 -22.50
N ALA A 465 20.34 -13.70 -22.50
CA ALA A 465 21.79 -13.68 -22.69
C ALA A 465 22.19 -13.79 -24.17
N ASP A 466 23.11 -12.93 -24.61
CA ASP A 466 23.83 -13.03 -25.86
C ASP A 466 25.34 -12.77 -25.61
N TYR A 467 26.19 -13.79 -25.80
CA TYR A 467 27.63 -13.74 -25.50
C TYR A 467 27.95 -13.19 -24.09
N ASP A 468 27.20 -13.64 -23.06
CA ASP A 468 27.36 -13.26 -21.66
C ASP A 468 26.98 -11.81 -21.33
N LEU A 469 26.45 -11.09 -22.27
CA LEU A 469 25.76 -9.81 -22.07
C LEU A 469 24.25 -10.03 -22.11
N PHE A 470 23.50 -9.16 -21.44
CA PHE A 470 22.07 -9.33 -21.28
C PHE A 470 21.28 -8.12 -21.81
N SER A 471 20.04 -8.40 -22.20
CA SER A 471 19.06 -7.40 -22.60
C SER A 471 17.70 -7.78 -21.99
N GLY A 472 17.04 -6.85 -21.32
CA GLY A 472 15.74 -7.04 -20.65
C GLY A 472 14.70 -5.99 -21.04
N GLY A 473 14.86 -5.31 -22.15
CA GLY A 473 13.93 -4.27 -22.60
C GLY A 473 14.04 -2.99 -21.78
N PHE A 474 12.94 -2.45 -21.30
CA PHE A 474 12.93 -1.16 -20.58
C PHE A 474 13.51 -1.25 -19.15
N MET A 475 13.55 -2.43 -18.55
CA MET A 475 14.14 -2.70 -17.23
C MET A 475 13.60 -1.77 -16.12
N GLY A 476 12.28 -1.51 -16.13
CA GLY A 476 11.62 -0.61 -15.19
C GLY A 476 11.89 0.89 -15.41
N MET A 477 12.68 1.28 -16.40
CA MET A 477 12.97 2.68 -16.72
C MET A 477 12.18 3.14 -17.97
N ASP A 478 10.87 3.33 -17.82
CA ASP A 478 9.85 3.37 -18.86
C ASP A 478 10.14 4.28 -20.05
N ASN A 479 10.69 5.46 -19.83
CA ASN A 479 10.93 6.43 -20.90
C ASN A 479 12.42 6.71 -21.15
N LEU A 480 13.32 5.91 -20.59
CA LEU A 480 14.74 6.02 -20.90
C LEU A 480 15.00 5.50 -22.33
N PRO A 481 15.65 6.26 -23.21
CA PRO A 481 15.99 5.77 -24.52
C PRO A 481 16.94 4.57 -24.45
N ARG A 482 16.52 3.44 -25.02
CA ARG A 482 17.28 2.17 -25.06
C ARG A 482 17.75 1.80 -26.45
N GLY A 483 17.61 2.69 -27.42
CA GLY A 483 18.00 2.42 -28.82
C GLY A 483 17.20 1.29 -29.48
N GLY A 484 15.93 1.12 -29.14
CA GLY A 484 15.11 0.00 -29.56
C GLY A 484 15.43 -1.27 -28.74
N ASP A 485 15.37 -2.44 -29.36
CA ASP A 485 15.77 -3.71 -28.75
C ASP A 485 17.30 -3.79 -28.67
N GLY A 486 17.90 -2.91 -27.83
CA GLY A 486 19.36 -2.81 -27.68
C GLY A 486 20.01 -4.18 -27.52
N ARG A 487 21.12 -4.40 -28.22
CA ARG A 487 21.80 -5.70 -28.29
C ARG A 487 22.38 -6.11 -26.93
N ALA A 488 22.81 -5.14 -26.14
CA ALA A 488 23.30 -5.35 -24.78
C ALA A 488 23.06 -4.12 -23.94
N GLN A 489 22.55 -4.32 -22.75
CA GLN A 489 22.24 -3.25 -21.80
C GLN A 489 23.20 -3.30 -20.62
N ALA A 490 23.71 -2.14 -20.21
CA ALA A 490 24.65 -2.02 -19.10
C ALA A 490 23.99 -2.43 -17.78
N ASP A 491 22.75 -2.02 -17.56
CA ASP A 491 21.99 -2.39 -16.36
C ASP A 491 21.58 -3.86 -16.37
N ALA A 492 20.97 -4.39 -17.45
CA ALA A 492 20.53 -5.77 -17.50
C ALA A 492 21.70 -6.74 -17.26
N SER A 493 22.87 -6.47 -17.88
CA SER A 493 24.08 -7.26 -17.67
C SER A 493 24.61 -7.15 -16.24
N ALA A 494 24.65 -5.94 -15.69
CA ALA A 494 25.12 -5.73 -14.32
C ALA A 494 24.13 -6.24 -13.26
N TRP A 495 22.81 -6.17 -13.50
CA TRP A 495 21.82 -6.79 -12.64
C TRP A 495 21.99 -8.30 -12.52
N MET A 496 22.41 -8.96 -13.59
CA MET A 496 22.69 -10.40 -13.52
C MET A 496 23.94 -10.72 -12.69
N ALA A 497 24.97 -9.86 -12.71
CA ALA A 497 26.11 -10.00 -11.81
C ALA A 497 25.72 -9.73 -10.35
N PHE A 498 24.87 -8.71 -10.11
CA PHE A 498 24.30 -8.40 -8.82
C PHE A 498 23.50 -9.59 -8.26
N PHE A 499 22.63 -10.18 -9.08
CA PHE A 499 21.83 -11.34 -8.71
C PHE A 499 22.69 -12.58 -8.42
N ALA A 500 23.71 -12.83 -9.27
CA ALA A 500 24.66 -13.92 -9.04
C ALA A 500 25.40 -13.78 -7.71
N ARG A 501 25.85 -12.57 -7.36
CA ARG A 501 26.50 -12.28 -6.08
C ARG A 501 25.61 -12.61 -4.88
N ASP A 502 24.33 -12.23 -4.94
CA ASP A 502 23.40 -12.53 -3.87
C ASP A 502 23.05 -14.02 -3.80
N LEU A 503 22.96 -14.70 -4.96
CA LEU A 503 22.78 -16.15 -5.01
C LEU A 503 24.01 -16.92 -4.50
N GLU A 504 25.23 -16.46 -4.79
CA GLU A 504 26.47 -17.00 -4.23
C GLU A 504 26.45 -16.95 -2.70
N ALA A 505 26.07 -15.79 -2.17
CA ALA A 505 25.98 -15.60 -0.72
C ALA A 505 24.91 -16.51 -0.10
N ILE A 506 23.72 -16.61 -0.68
CA ILE A 506 22.64 -17.50 -0.22
C ILE A 506 23.10 -18.97 -0.32
N ALA A 507 23.69 -19.39 -1.44
CA ALA A 507 24.20 -20.74 -1.61
C ALA A 507 25.24 -21.10 -0.55
N THR A 508 26.16 -20.18 -0.27
CA THR A 508 27.19 -20.33 0.76
C THR A 508 26.57 -20.49 2.15
N GLU A 509 25.61 -19.65 2.51
CA GLU A 509 24.89 -19.70 3.78
C GLU A 509 24.10 -21.01 3.94
N LEU A 510 23.50 -21.50 2.89
CA LEU A 510 22.74 -22.76 2.88
C LEU A 510 23.61 -24.01 2.72
N GLY A 511 24.91 -23.86 2.45
CA GLY A 511 25.88 -24.95 2.28
C GLY A 511 25.86 -25.61 0.89
N ASP A 512 25.26 -24.95 -0.12
CA ASP A 512 25.28 -25.39 -1.52
C ASP A 512 26.53 -24.87 -2.23
N THR A 513 27.66 -25.52 -1.96
CA THR A 513 28.98 -25.10 -2.48
C THR A 513 29.08 -25.20 -3.98
N VAL A 514 28.35 -26.14 -4.63
CA VAL A 514 28.38 -26.31 -6.08
C VAL A 514 27.73 -25.11 -6.77
N SER A 515 26.58 -24.68 -6.28
CA SER A 515 25.91 -23.49 -6.82
C SER A 515 26.71 -22.21 -6.49
N ALA A 516 27.30 -22.10 -5.30
CA ALA A 516 28.16 -20.98 -4.94
C ALA A 516 29.35 -20.84 -5.91
N ASP A 517 30.08 -21.92 -6.20
CA ASP A 517 31.18 -21.93 -7.15
C ASP A 517 30.73 -21.54 -8.59
N ARG A 518 29.55 -21.99 -9.00
CA ARG A 518 28.91 -21.59 -10.27
C ARG A 518 28.68 -20.09 -10.33
N TYR A 519 28.01 -19.54 -9.31
CA TYR A 519 27.68 -18.11 -9.28
C TYR A 519 28.95 -17.25 -9.23
N GLY A 520 29.96 -17.63 -8.46
CA GLY A 520 31.25 -16.96 -8.44
C GLY A 520 31.90 -16.91 -9.81
N PHE A 521 31.88 -18.02 -10.55
CA PHE A 521 32.38 -18.08 -11.95
C PHE A 521 31.54 -17.17 -12.89
N ASP A 522 30.23 -17.17 -12.76
CA ASP A 522 29.33 -16.34 -13.57
C ASP A 522 29.57 -14.84 -13.31
N ILE A 523 29.83 -14.42 -12.05
CA ILE A 523 30.18 -13.03 -11.69
C ILE A 523 31.47 -12.61 -12.45
N GLU A 524 32.53 -13.43 -12.39
CA GLU A 524 33.81 -13.15 -13.10
C GLU A 524 33.58 -13.02 -14.62
N ARG A 525 32.78 -13.89 -15.17
CA ARG A 525 32.46 -13.96 -16.60
C ARG A 525 31.67 -12.72 -17.05
N ILE A 526 30.58 -12.39 -16.37
CA ILE A 526 29.76 -11.20 -16.67
C ILE A 526 30.61 -9.93 -16.48
N SER A 527 31.36 -9.84 -15.37
CA SER A 527 32.22 -8.70 -15.09
C SER A 527 33.24 -8.47 -16.23
N SER A 528 33.84 -9.54 -16.72
CA SER A 528 34.82 -9.48 -17.83
C SER A 528 34.21 -8.87 -19.10
N VAL A 529 33.03 -9.36 -19.50
CA VAL A 529 32.39 -8.89 -20.74
C VAL A 529 31.80 -7.50 -20.63
N VAL A 530 31.17 -7.16 -19.48
CA VAL A 530 30.66 -5.81 -19.20
C VAL A 530 31.79 -4.80 -19.25
N ASN A 531 32.92 -5.09 -18.61
CA ASN A 531 34.10 -4.21 -18.63
C ASN A 531 34.81 -4.13 -19.98
N ALA A 532 34.72 -5.16 -20.80
CA ALA A 532 35.34 -5.16 -22.13
C ALA A 532 34.50 -4.43 -23.18
N TYR A 533 33.17 -4.55 -23.11
CA TYR A 533 32.30 -4.14 -24.20
C TYR A 533 31.36 -2.97 -23.88
N LEU A 534 30.99 -2.74 -22.63
CA LEU A 534 30.04 -1.70 -22.27
C LEU A 534 30.70 -0.45 -21.65
N TRP A 535 32.00 -0.44 -21.45
CA TRP A 535 32.77 0.69 -20.94
C TRP A 535 33.28 1.59 -22.07
N ASP A 536 32.91 2.86 -22.03
CA ASP A 536 33.51 3.87 -22.91
C ASP A 536 34.69 4.55 -22.22
N GLU A 537 35.87 4.38 -22.77
CA GLU A 537 37.14 4.91 -22.22
C GLU A 537 37.19 6.44 -22.27
N GLU A 538 36.58 7.08 -23.26
CA GLU A 538 36.57 8.55 -23.37
C GLU A 538 35.62 9.16 -22.36
N ALA A 539 34.36 8.69 -22.29
CA ALA A 539 33.35 9.17 -21.39
C ALA A 539 33.59 8.77 -19.92
N GLY A 540 34.36 7.69 -19.68
CA GLY A 540 34.60 7.12 -18.34
C GLY A 540 33.32 6.62 -17.68
N PHE A 541 32.48 5.94 -18.43
CA PHE A 541 31.19 5.49 -18.00
C PHE A 541 30.71 4.27 -18.79
N TYR A 542 29.72 3.52 -18.26
CA TYR A 542 29.12 2.39 -18.95
C TYR A 542 27.90 2.83 -19.75
N PHE A 543 27.71 2.24 -20.93
CA PHE A 543 26.59 2.52 -21.82
C PHE A 543 26.02 1.25 -22.43
N ASP A 544 24.77 1.35 -22.83
CA ASP A 544 24.12 0.33 -23.65
C ASP A 544 24.70 0.34 -25.07
N ILE A 545 24.74 -0.82 -25.73
CA ILE A 545 25.09 -0.95 -27.16
C ILE A 545 23.78 -0.87 -27.96
N ASP A 546 23.80 -0.13 -29.08
CA ASP A 546 22.65 -0.01 -29.96
C ASP A 546 22.25 -1.33 -30.60
N ALA A 547 21.06 -1.38 -31.20
CA ALA A 547 20.51 -2.59 -31.82
C ALA A 547 21.36 -3.11 -32.99
N ASP A 548 22.08 -2.22 -33.71
CA ASP A 548 22.96 -2.58 -34.83
C ASP A 548 24.30 -3.14 -34.32
N GLY A 549 24.64 -2.89 -33.05
CA GLY A 549 25.88 -3.31 -32.42
C GLY A 549 27.09 -2.46 -32.83
N ASP A 550 26.86 -1.30 -33.43
CA ASP A 550 27.86 -0.44 -34.03
C ASP A 550 28.33 0.71 -33.13
N GLY A 551 27.63 0.97 -32.01
CA GLY A 551 27.95 2.09 -31.12
C GLY A 551 27.30 2.05 -29.75
N PHE A 552 27.73 3.01 -28.90
CA PHE A 552 27.13 3.24 -27.62
C PHE A 552 25.91 4.18 -27.71
N ILE A 553 24.94 3.97 -26.84
CA ILE A 553 23.88 4.94 -26.57
C ILE A 553 24.41 5.91 -25.48
N PRO A 554 24.95 7.09 -25.84
CA PRO A 554 25.80 7.89 -24.96
C PRO A 554 25.02 8.70 -23.93
N THR A 555 24.05 8.06 -23.24
CA THR A 555 23.25 8.69 -22.20
C THR A 555 23.72 8.24 -20.83
N LYS A 556 24.41 9.10 -20.09
CA LYS A 556 24.74 8.80 -18.69
C LYS A 556 23.47 8.80 -17.85
N SER A 557 23.11 7.64 -17.38
CA SER A 557 21.88 7.38 -16.61
C SER A 557 22.10 6.32 -15.53
N TYR A 558 21.05 5.98 -14.79
CA TYR A 558 21.10 4.87 -13.84
C TYR A 558 21.56 3.56 -14.47
N SER A 559 21.22 3.30 -15.76
CA SER A 559 21.70 2.09 -16.46
C SER A 559 23.22 1.91 -16.30
N GLY A 560 23.99 2.95 -16.57
CA GLY A 560 25.45 2.91 -16.45
C GLY A 560 26.00 2.97 -15.00
N LEU A 561 25.16 3.09 -13.99
CA LEU A 561 25.52 3.02 -12.57
C LEU A 561 25.32 1.62 -11.97
N ILE A 562 24.52 0.79 -12.59
CA ILE A 562 24.27 -0.57 -12.07
C ILE A 562 25.55 -1.40 -11.95
N PRO A 563 26.57 -1.29 -12.85
CA PRO A 563 27.86 -1.94 -12.63
C PRO A 563 28.56 -1.57 -11.32
N LEU A 564 28.39 -0.31 -10.84
CA LEU A 564 28.90 0.13 -9.54
C LEU A 564 28.10 -0.53 -8.40
N ILE A 565 26.78 -0.54 -8.51
CA ILE A 565 25.87 -1.21 -7.54
C ILE A 565 26.18 -2.70 -7.47
N ALA A 566 26.44 -3.34 -8.61
CA ALA A 566 26.80 -4.75 -8.68
C ALA A 566 28.21 -5.07 -8.15
N GLY A 567 29.06 -4.05 -7.93
CA GLY A 567 30.43 -4.24 -7.45
C GLY A 567 31.39 -4.84 -8.50
N ILE A 568 31.10 -4.63 -9.80
CA ILE A 568 31.90 -5.18 -10.91
C ILE A 568 32.76 -4.13 -11.63
N VAL A 569 32.78 -2.90 -11.13
CA VAL A 569 33.66 -1.85 -11.66
C VAL A 569 35.09 -2.11 -11.19
N PRO A 570 36.08 -2.21 -12.08
CA PRO A 570 37.48 -2.38 -11.66
C PRO A 570 38.01 -1.14 -10.92
N PRO A 571 38.92 -1.30 -9.94
CA PRO A 571 39.41 -0.19 -9.10
C PRO A 571 39.96 1.01 -9.88
N GLU A 572 40.58 0.76 -11.03
CA GLU A 572 41.14 1.80 -11.92
C GLU A 572 40.07 2.65 -12.62
N ARG A 573 38.82 2.17 -12.68
CA ARG A 573 37.67 2.87 -13.28
C ARG A 573 36.75 3.53 -12.25
N GLU A 574 36.75 3.06 -11.00
CA GLU A 574 35.86 3.56 -9.92
C GLU A 574 35.92 5.08 -9.80
N ALA A 575 37.11 5.66 -9.72
CA ALA A 575 37.28 7.11 -9.57
C ALA A 575 36.61 7.92 -10.70
N ARG A 576 36.48 7.36 -11.91
CA ARG A 576 35.83 8.00 -13.05
C ARG A 576 34.32 7.95 -12.95
N VAL A 577 33.75 6.82 -12.53
CA VAL A 577 32.32 6.67 -12.26
C VAL A 577 31.90 7.57 -11.10
N LEU A 578 32.65 7.56 -10.00
CA LEU A 578 32.42 8.41 -8.83
C LEU A 578 32.51 9.91 -9.16
N LYS A 579 33.35 10.29 -10.13
CA LYS A 579 33.42 11.69 -10.63
C LYS A 579 32.10 12.10 -11.27
N ALA A 580 31.44 11.23 -12.06
CA ALA A 580 30.15 11.52 -12.67
C ALA A 580 29.04 11.65 -11.62
N LEU A 581 29.09 10.83 -10.55
CA LEU A 581 28.16 10.92 -9.41
C LEU A 581 28.29 12.25 -8.65
N ARG A 582 29.50 12.81 -8.53
CA ARG A 582 29.77 14.07 -7.79
C ARG A 582 29.62 15.32 -8.62
N ASP A 583 29.42 15.22 -9.92
CA ASP A 583 29.37 16.36 -10.83
C ASP A 583 27.95 16.92 -10.93
N PRO A 584 27.70 18.18 -10.44
CA PRO A 584 26.39 18.81 -10.55
C PRO A 584 25.91 19.04 -11.98
N ALA A 585 26.81 19.12 -12.94
CA ALA A 585 26.47 19.18 -14.36
C ALA A 585 26.05 17.82 -14.93
N GLN A 586 26.22 16.73 -14.17
CA GLN A 586 25.88 15.38 -14.56
C GLN A 586 24.80 14.78 -13.62
N LEU A 587 25.18 13.86 -12.76
CA LEU A 587 24.22 13.06 -11.98
C LEU A 587 23.93 13.63 -10.59
N TRP A 588 24.82 14.45 -10.04
CA TRP A 588 24.63 15.03 -8.72
C TRP A 588 23.56 16.11 -8.68
N SER A 589 22.68 16.06 -7.67
CA SER A 589 21.80 17.19 -7.33
C SER A 589 21.78 17.44 -5.81
N GLU A 590 21.18 18.55 -5.40
CA GLU A 590 20.94 18.84 -3.97
C GLU A 590 19.91 17.92 -3.35
N HIS A 591 19.23 17.07 -4.16
CA HIS A 591 18.13 16.21 -3.77
C HIS A 591 18.46 14.72 -3.82
N GLY A 592 19.61 14.35 -4.38
CA GLY A 592 20.07 12.98 -4.58
C GLY A 592 20.75 12.80 -5.93
N ILE A 593 20.88 11.56 -6.39
CA ILE A 593 21.44 11.22 -7.70
C ILE A 593 20.31 11.19 -8.73
N ARG A 594 20.49 11.94 -9.82
CA ARG A 594 19.55 12.01 -10.94
C ARG A 594 19.54 10.72 -11.75
N SER A 595 18.37 10.36 -12.25
CA SER A 595 18.21 9.18 -13.13
C SER A 595 18.92 9.34 -14.47
N THR A 596 19.10 10.57 -14.94
CA THR A 596 19.83 10.91 -16.17
C THR A 596 20.64 12.18 -15.94
N SER A 597 21.82 12.25 -16.56
CA SER A 597 22.73 13.41 -16.47
C SER A 597 22.05 14.70 -16.93
N ALA A 598 22.20 15.78 -16.15
CA ALA A 598 21.70 17.10 -16.52
C ALA A 598 22.34 17.67 -17.80
N PHE A 599 23.48 17.14 -18.22
CA PHE A 599 24.14 17.49 -19.47
C PHE A 599 23.53 16.76 -20.70
N SER A 600 22.67 15.77 -20.48
CA SER A 600 22.05 15.02 -21.58
C SER A 600 21.02 15.87 -22.32
N VAL A 601 20.95 15.68 -23.64
CA VAL A 601 19.93 16.33 -24.49
C VAL A 601 18.49 15.88 -24.19
N ILE A 602 18.34 14.75 -23.51
CA ILE A 602 17.02 14.22 -23.10
C ILE A 602 16.67 14.59 -21.68
N TYR A 603 17.52 15.36 -20.98
CA TYR A 603 17.30 15.73 -19.59
C TYR A 603 15.97 16.46 -19.39
N GLU A 604 15.16 15.94 -18.48
CA GLU A 604 13.84 16.44 -18.14
C GLU A 604 13.57 16.15 -16.66
N PRO A 605 13.92 17.05 -15.74
CA PRO A 605 13.94 16.77 -14.29
C PRO A 605 12.56 16.64 -13.65
N GLY A 606 11.52 17.17 -14.29
CA GLY A 606 10.15 17.18 -13.80
C GLY A 606 9.27 16.10 -14.46
N TYR A 607 7.98 16.40 -14.64
CA TYR A 607 7.08 15.54 -15.41
C TYR A 607 7.51 15.45 -16.86
N ALA A 608 7.39 14.26 -17.47
CA ALA A 608 7.66 14.09 -18.89
C ALA A 608 6.70 14.91 -19.76
N ARG A 609 7.26 15.76 -20.64
CA ARG A 609 6.46 16.64 -21.51
C ARG A 609 5.92 15.98 -22.76
N GLN A 610 6.49 14.86 -23.14
CA GLN A 610 6.08 14.09 -24.32
C GLN A 610 5.90 12.62 -23.98
N GLY A 611 4.83 12.04 -24.49
CA GLY A 611 4.56 10.60 -24.43
C GLY A 611 3.61 10.14 -23.35
N GLY A 612 3.08 11.05 -22.52
CA GLY A 612 2.03 10.71 -21.55
C GLY A 612 2.42 9.69 -20.49
N VAL A 613 3.71 9.43 -20.32
CA VAL A 613 4.22 8.49 -19.32
C VAL A 613 4.34 9.22 -18.00
N ASN A 614 3.61 8.76 -17.00
CA ASN A 614 3.68 9.32 -15.64
C ASN A 614 5.05 9.09 -15.01
N SER A 615 5.67 7.96 -15.31
CA SER A 615 6.97 7.52 -14.81
C SER A 615 8.10 8.13 -15.66
N ASN A 616 8.83 9.10 -15.10
CA ASN A 616 9.91 9.79 -15.80
C ASN A 616 11.29 9.40 -15.28
N TRP A 617 12.14 8.82 -16.15
CA TRP A 617 13.53 8.41 -15.86
C TRP A 617 14.58 9.28 -16.55
N ARG A 618 14.21 10.49 -17.02
CA ARG A 618 15.10 11.41 -17.75
C ARG A 618 15.65 12.54 -16.89
N GLY A 619 15.76 12.36 -15.57
CA GLY A 619 16.32 13.37 -14.69
C GLY A 619 15.85 13.34 -13.24
N PRO A 620 14.61 12.89 -12.94
CA PRO A 620 14.13 12.81 -11.57
C PRO A 620 14.97 11.91 -10.66
N ILE A 621 14.76 12.10 -9.35
CA ILE A 621 15.36 11.30 -8.28
C ILE A 621 14.41 10.15 -7.96
N TRP A 622 14.91 8.92 -8.01
CA TRP A 622 14.20 7.71 -7.66
C TRP A 622 14.81 7.07 -6.41
N ILE A 623 13.99 6.87 -5.40
CA ILE A 623 14.45 6.39 -4.09
C ILE A 623 15.09 4.99 -4.16
N PRO A 624 14.53 3.99 -4.90
CA PRO A 624 15.12 2.65 -4.94
C PRO A 624 16.57 2.63 -5.41
N ILE A 625 16.86 3.34 -6.49
CA ILE A 625 18.22 3.35 -7.06
C ILE A 625 19.17 4.16 -6.17
N ASN A 626 18.71 5.29 -5.61
CA ASN A 626 19.52 6.03 -4.65
C ASN A 626 19.82 5.21 -3.39
N TYR A 627 18.87 4.40 -2.93
CA TYR A 627 19.06 3.46 -1.83
C TYR A 627 20.15 2.44 -2.13
N LEU A 628 20.07 1.78 -3.29
CA LEU A 628 21.07 0.80 -3.72
C LEU A 628 22.45 1.42 -3.94
N LEU A 629 22.51 2.67 -4.41
CA LEU A 629 23.77 3.41 -4.51
C LEU A 629 24.38 3.69 -3.15
N VAL A 630 23.59 4.11 -2.16
CA VAL A 630 24.06 4.29 -0.78
C VAL A 630 24.63 2.99 -0.25
N ASP A 631 23.90 1.89 -0.42
CA ASP A 631 24.32 0.56 0.01
C ASP A 631 25.65 0.13 -0.63
N ALA A 632 25.80 0.33 -1.94
CA ALA A 632 27.03 0.00 -2.67
C ALA A 632 28.22 0.90 -2.28
N LEU A 633 27.96 2.16 -1.94
CA LEU A 633 29.00 3.13 -1.63
C LEU A 633 29.47 3.08 -0.17
N GLU A 634 28.75 2.40 0.74
CA GLU A 634 29.13 2.36 2.15
C GLU A 634 30.55 1.83 2.40
N GLU A 635 31.00 0.87 1.60
CA GLU A 635 32.35 0.33 1.68
C GLU A 635 33.34 1.09 0.77
N LEU A 636 32.89 1.56 -0.40
CA LEU A 636 33.73 2.19 -1.42
C LEU A 636 34.01 3.65 -1.11
N ASP A 637 33.02 4.39 -0.69
CA ASP A 637 33.09 5.85 -0.44
C ASP A 637 32.03 6.27 0.61
N PRO A 638 32.29 5.98 1.89
CA PRO A 638 31.33 6.22 2.98
C PRO A 638 30.88 7.69 3.10
N ASP A 639 31.72 8.64 2.71
CA ASP A 639 31.38 10.07 2.73
C ASP A 639 30.34 10.39 1.66
N LEU A 640 30.52 9.85 0.44
CA LEU A 640 29.53 10.01 -0.64
C LEU A 640 28.22 9.28 -0.31
N ALA A 641 28.28 8.09 0.24
CA ALA A 641 27.11 7.34 0.69
C ALA A 641 26.29 8.17 1.68
N ARG A 642 26.96 8.74 2.69
CA ARG A 642 26.33 9.62 3.69
C ARG A 642 25.72 10.87 3.05
N ASP A 643 26.43 11.53 2.13
CA ASP A 643 25.96 12.75 1.48
C ASP A 643 24.69 12.48 0.64
N ILE A 644 24.64 11.37 -0.10
CA ILE A 644 23.45 10.95 -0.85
C ILE A 644 22.29 10.64 0.11
N ARG A 645 22.55 9.86 1.16
CA ARG A 645 21.56 9.52 2.19
C ARG A 645 20.90 10.74 2.79
N VAL A 646 21.71 11.70 3.26
CA VAL A 646 21.23 12.94 3.90
C VAL A 646 20.34 13.73 2.96
N ARG A 647 20.72 13.86 1.68
CA ARG A 647 19.97 14.62 0.67
C ARG A 647 18.65 13.95 0.34
N VAL A 648 18.66 12.65 0.11
CA VAL A 648 17.45 11.88 -0.21
C VAL A 648 16.45 11.93 0.95
N VAL A 649 16.91 11.69 2.19
CA VAL A 649 16.06 11.79 3.37
C VAL A 649 15.48 13.19 3.53
N ALA A 650 16.31 14.24 3.38
CA ALA A 650 15.85 15.62 3.48
C ALA A 650 14.82 15.98 2.40
N THR A 651 14.99 15.47 1.18
CA THR A 651 14.06 15.71 0.06
C THR A 651 12.71 15.08 0.34
N VAL A 652 12.67 13.80 0.71
CA VAL A 652 11.43 13.10 1.04
C VAL A 652 10.74 13.75 2.25
N GLU A 653 11.49 14.12 3.29
CA GLU A 653 10.94 14.76 4.49
C GLU A 653 10.37 16.15 4.20
N ALA A 654 11.05 16.95 3.37
CA ALA A 654 10.58 18.27 2.99
C ALA A 654 9.29 18.21 2.17
N ASP A 655 9.23 17.32 1.20
CA ASP A 655 8.05 17.12 0.38
C ASP A 655 6.86 16.57 1.19
N TRP A 656 7.09 15.53 2.00
CA TRP A 656 6.07 15.01 2.90
C TRP A 656 5.56 16.08 3.90
N THR A 657 6.45 16.91 4.44
CA THR A 657 6.05 18.01 5.35
C THR A 657 5.16 19.03 4.65
N ALA A 658 5.44 19.31 3.39
CA ALA A 658 4.68 20.27 2.58
C ALA A 658 3.33 19.71 2.11
N THR A 659 3.27 18.44 1.73
CA THR A 659 2.13 17.83 1.05
C THR A 659 1.34 16.86 1.94
N GLY A 660 1.99 16.21 2.90
CA GLY A 660 1.44 15.09 3.68
C GLY A 660 1.49 13.75 2.93
N HIS A 661 2.12 13.68 1.76
CA HIS A 661 2.15 12.54 0.86
C HIS A 661 3.58 12.03 0.62
N PHE A 662 3.70 10.76 0.22
CA PHE A 662 4.91 10.16 -0.30
C PHE A 662 4.77 9.98 -1.81
N HIS A 663 5.45 10.79 -2.58
CA HIS A 663 5.42 10.72 -4.03
C HIS A 663 6.29 9.58 -4.57
N GLU A 664 5.99 9.17 -5.78
CA GLU A 664 6.65 8.07 -6.49
C GLU A 664 8.11 8.36 -6.79
N TYR A 665 8.40 9.60 -7.23
CA TYR A 665 9.73 10.12 -7.52
C TYR A 665 9.78 11.64 -7.29
N PHE A 666 10.94 12.25 -7.44
CA PHE A 666 11.13 13.66 -7.09
C PHE A 666 11.82 14.40 -8.22
N ASP A 667 11.43 15.64 -8.45
CA ASP A 667 12.06 16.51 -9.46
C ASP A 667 13.57 16.64 -9.20
N GLY A 668 14.37 16.40 -10.24
CA GLY A 668 15.81 16.34 -10.14
C GLY A 668 16.49 17.66 -9.78
N ASP A 669 15.83 18.78 -9.98
CA ASP A 669 16.38 20.13 -9.73
C ASP A 669 15.75 20.80 -8.51
N THR A 670 14.48 20.55 -8.21
CA THR A 670 13.73 21.23 -7.14
C THR A 670 13.41 20.34 -5.94
N GLY A 671 13.47 19.02 -6.09
CA GLY A 671 13.10 18.06 -5.06
C GLY A 671 11.59 17.96 -4.77
N VAL A 672 10.76 18.58 -5.59
CA VAL A 672 9.29 18.47 -5.46
C VAL A 672 8.86 17.07 -5.84
N GLY A 673 7.95 16.47 -5.06
CA GLY A 673 7.39 15.16 -5.33
C GLY A 673 6.57 15.10 -6.60
N LEU A 674 6.68 14.02 -7.34
CA LEU A 674 6.10 13.79 -8.66
C LEU A 674 5.58 12.34 -8.77
N GLY A 675 4.81 12.08 -9.83
CA GLY A 675 4.22 10.76 -10.07
C GLY A 675 2.98 10.55 -9.21
N ALA A 676 2.76 9.32 -8.78
CA ALA A 676 1.69 9.01 -7.85
C ALA A 676 1.93 9.70 -6.50
N ASP A 677 0.90 10.32 -5.97
CA ASP A 677 1.00 11.17 -4.79
C ASP A 677 0.74 10.43 -3.46
N GLN A 678 0.52 9.14 -3.53
CA GLN A 678 0.38 8.25 -2.36
C GLN A 678 1.27 7.01 -2.50
N GLN A 679 2.30 7.11 -3.32
CA GLN A 679 3.25 6.02 -3.51
C GLN A 679 3.97 5.72 -2.20
N THR A 680 3.55 4.66 -1.55
CA THR A 680 4.12 4.20 -0.27
C THR A 680 5.09 3.05 -0.47
N GLY A 681 5.04 2.39 -1.62
CA GLY A 681 5.84 1.23 -1.96
C GLY A 681 7.34 1.44 -1.76
N TRP A 682 8.06 1.66 -2.83
CA TRP A 682 9.53 1.85 -2.75
C TRP A 682 9.98 3.15 -2.07
N THR A 683 9.13 4.22 -2.04
CA THR A 683 9.48 5.45 -1.32
C THR A 683 9.61 5.20 0.19
N ALA A 684 8.95 4.16 0.71
CA ALA A 684 9.11 3.72 2.10
C ALA A 684 10.53 3.27 2.45
N LEU A 685 11.41 3.01 1.46
CA LEU A 685 12.85 2.79 1.68
C LEU A 685 13.56 3.98 2.35
N VAL A 686 12.94 5.16 2.38
CA VAL A 686 13.43 6.27 3.21
C VAL A 686 13.55 5.86 4.68
N ALA A 687 12.68 4.97 5.16
CA ALA A 687 12.78 4.44 6.51
C ALA A 687 14.06 3.61 6.71
N ASN A 688 14.46 2.83 5.70
CA ASN A 688 15.71 2.09 5.74
C ASN A 688 16.94 3.03 5.69
N LEU A 689 16.86 4.14 4.94
CA LEU A 689 17.90 5.16 4.91
C LEU A 689 18.05 5.89 6.26
N ILE A 690 16.96 6.02 7.03
CA ILE A 690 16.94 6.69 8.34
C ILE A 690 17.39 5.75 9.45
N ALA A 691 17.05 4.46 9.36
CA ALA A 691 17.32 3.49 10.41
C ALA A 691 18.82 3.43 10.73
N ASP A 692 19.16 3.67 11.99
CA ASP A 692 20.51 3.45 12.52
C ASP A 692 20.75 1.94 12.65
N GLY A 693 21.84 1.45 12.09
CA GLY A 693 22.21 0.04 12.17
C GLY A 693 21.64 -0.77 10.99
N TRP A 694 22.03 -0.38 9.82
CA TRP A 694 21.97 -1.19 8.63
C TRP A 694 22.50 -2.59 8.92
N PRO A 695 21.75 -3.68 8.65
CA PRO A 695 22.35 -5.00 8.83
C PRO A 695 23.66 -5.05 8.05
N ALA A 696 24.73 -5.41 8.73
CA ALA A 696 26.00 -5.67 8.06
C ALA A 696 25.76 -6.64 6.90
N ARG A 697 26.38 -6.36 5.78
CA ARG A 697 26.30 -7.23 4.60
C ARG A 697 26.67 -8.65 4.91
#